data_fafdecb91b48a3980a8a0567f3e832d8
#
_entry.id   fafdecb91b48a3980a8a0567f3e832d8
#
_cell.length_a   1.000
_cell.length_b   1.000
_cell.length_c   1.000
_cell.angle_alpha   90.00
_cell.angle_beta   90.00
_cell.angle_gamma   90.00
#
_symmetry.space_group_name_H-M   'P 1'
#
loop_
_entity.id
_entity.type
_entity.pdbx_description
1 polymer ?
#
loop_
_entity_poly.entity_id
_entity_poly.type
_entity_poly.pdbx_seq_one_letter_code
_entity_poly.pdbx_strand_id
1 'polypeptide(L)'
;MAQNGDAGFGALLQGAGRQMLNQGGQALLNYGAQALGNIINEVFQKKETEQKRFLPSIKNYKVLGETRPSSFGPASYQDFKEIRSRCLADGRLFEDPEFPATDRSLYYKERLDRPLTWLRPSEICEDPALFVEGYSRFDVQQGELGDCWLLAAVANLTLHRKLFFQVVPDDQSFDEEYAGVFHFRFWQYGRWVDVVIDDRLPTYRGKLVFLHSSERNEFWSALLEKAYAKLHGSYEALKGGSTCEAMEDFTGGVTEMYEMNELPPNFYTILLKAYERNSLMGCSIEPDPNVLEAETPVGLIRGHAYSVTRVKYVDIETPGRAGKIPLLRLRNPWGNEAEWNGAWSDKSPEWRYIPQSEKDELGLTFDDDGEFWMSFKDFCQHFDRVEICNLNPDSLDPEECPEGCTKKWEMSVFEGEWVRGVTAGGCRNYLETFWKNPQYTVTLKDVDEGDDENKCTIIVALMQKNRRSQRHQGLECLTIGFAVYRLADYGHVPKPLDVNYFKYNASVGRSQAFINLREVSARFKFEPGSYVIVPSTFEPDEEGEFLLRVFSEKSNNMTENDEDVGMGDVDERVKDILPPQPEPADPVRQFFERLAGSDGEVDWQELKEILDYAMREELKGEGFSKEVCRSMVAMLDKDNSGGLGFDEFKSLWVDLRQWRAVFRLYDTEGRGAIPSYHLRDALHSAGYTVNAHVLNVLAHRYGSSDGSIQFDDFIMCAVRLKTMIANNEPLENLERELQVP
;
A
#
# COMPACT_ATOMS: atom_id res chain seq x y z
N MET A 1 13.82 18.71 9.51
CA MET A 1 13.93 19.20 10.89
C MET A 1 12.98 18.38 11.76
N ALA A 2 13.44 17.24 12.21
CA ALA A 2 12.69 16.42 13.16
C ALA A 2 13.68 15.97 14.25
N GLN A 3 13.85 16.78 15.23
CA GLN A 3 14.52 16.45 16.50
C GLN A 3 13.82 17.29 17.56
N ASN A 4 12.84 16.74 18.25
CA ASN A 4 12.40 17.20 19.59
C ASN A 4 11.19 16.40 20.13
N GLY A 5 11.17 15.06 19.98
CA GLY A 5 10.17 14.19 20.61
C GLY A 5 10.69 13.33 21.78
N ASP A 6 11.95 12.92 21.73
CA ASP A 6 12.48 11.93 22.67
C ASP A 6 13.17 12.50 23.94
N ALA A 7 13.42 13.80 23.99
CA ALA A 7 14.06 14.41 25.15
C ALA A 7 13.16 14.52 26.41
N GLY A 8 11.84 14.43 26.25
CA GLY A 8 10.88 14.57 27.36
C GLY A 8 10.74 13.32 28.23
N PHE A 9 10.73 12.16 27.62
CA PHE A 9 10.48 10.91 28.36
C PHE A 9 11.71 10.42 29.11
N GLY A 10 12.89 10.57 28.53
CA GLY A 10 14.16 10.22 29.19
C GLY A 10 14.50 11.15 30.37
N ALA A 11 14.15 12.44 30.26
CA ALA A 11 14.36 13.40 31.34
C ALA A 11 13.41 13.16 32.52
N LEU A 12 12.18 12.71 32.28
CA LEU A 12 11.21 12.34 33.34
C LEU A 12 11.65 11.10 34.11
N LEU A 13 12.21 10.10 33.44
CA LEU A 13 12.72 8.89 34.07
C LEU A 13 14.01 9.14 34.87
N GLN A 14 14.91 10.01 34.37
CA GLN A 14 16.13 10.39 35.09
C GLN A 14 15.84 11.34 36.26
N GLY A 15 14.85 12.19 36.18
CA GLY A 15 14.40 13.05 37.26
C GLY A 15 13.76 12.26 38.40
N ALA A 16 12.89 11.31 38.08
CA ALA A 16 12.26 10.43 39.08
C ALA A 16 13.27 9.52 39.79
N GLY A 17 14.24 8.96 39.06
CA GLY A 17 15.27 8.11 39.63
C GLY A 17 16.22 8.81 40.61
N ARG A 18 16.52 10.12 40.37
CA ARG A 18 17.37 10.90 41.28
C ARG A 18 16.65 11.38 42.56
N GLN A 19 15.33 11.58 42.52
CA GLN A 19 14.54 11.93 43.70
C GLN A 19 14.24 10.72 44.60
N MET A 20 14.15 9.51 44.04
CA MET A 20 13.94 8.28 44.78
C MET A 20 15.16 7.82 45.59
N LEU A 21 16.35 8.23 45.23
CA LEU A 21 17.59 7.86 45.94
C LEU A 21 17.87 8.69 47.20
N ASN A 22 17.13 9.78 47.43
CA ASN A 22 17.42 10.71 48.53
C ASN A 22 16.38 10.74 49.67
N GLN A 23 15.31 9.94 49.65
CA GLN A 23 14.36 9.88 50.76
C GLN A 23 13.82 8.45 50.96
N GLY A 24 14.27 7.82 52.06
CA GLY A 24 13.69 6.73 52.83
C GLY A 24 12.80 5.68 52.14
N GLY A 25 13.36 4.69 51.71
CA GLY A 25 13.27 3.60 50.76
C GLY A 25 12.02 2.74 50.72
N GLN A 26 11.45 2.09 51.63
CA GLN A 26 10.56 0.93 51.36
C GLN A 26 9.07 1.23 51.14
N ALA A 27 8.54 2.33 51.62
CA ALA A 27 7.13 2.70 51.45
C ALA A 27 6.86 3.29 50.04
N LEU A 28 7.84 3.99 49.43
CA LEU A 28 7.72 4.56 48.08
C LEU A 28 7.86 3.52 46.97
N LEU A 29 8.62 2.45 47.19
CA LEU A 29 8.74 1.33 46.22
C LEU A 29 7.42 0.56 46.09
N ASN A 30 6.68 0.36 47.17
CA ASN A 30 5.37 -0.30 47.12
C ASN A 30 4.30 0.58 46.47
N TYR A 31 4.34 1.90 46.65
CA TYR A 31 3.41 2.83 46.01
C TYR A 31 3.72 3.00 44.51
N GLY A 32 4.99 3.05 44.15
CA GLY A 32 5.45 3.08 42.76
C GLY A 32 5.13 1.78 42.01
N ALA A 33 5.29 0.63 42.63
CA ALA A 33 4.96 -0.67 42.04
C ALA A 33 3.44 -0.85 41.88
N GLN A 34 2.62 -0.37 42.79
CA GLN A 34 1.17 -0.37 42.64
C GLN A 34 0.68 0.62 41.58
N ALA A 35 1.28 1.81 41.46
CA ALA A 35 0.96 2.78 40.45
C ALA A 35 1.37 2.27 39.04
N LEU A 36 2.56 1.66 38.90
CA LEU A 36 2.97 0.99 37.65
C LEU A 36 2.07 -0.22 37.35
N GLY A 37 1.71 -1.03 38.32
CA GLY A 37 0.79 -2.14 38.15
C GLY A 37 -0.61 -1.70 37.71
N ASN A 38 -1.09 -0.58 38.20
CA ASN A 38 -2.38 -0.01 37.78
C ASN A 38 -2.29 0.58 36.36
N ILE A 39 -1.19 1.27 36.02
CA ILE A 39 -0.97 1.79 34.63
C ILE A 39 -0.80 0.64 33.66
N ILE A 40 -0.06 -0.39 34.01
CA ILE A 40 0.10 -1.60 33.19
C ILE A 40 -1.24 -2.32 33.04
N ASN A 41 -2.01 -2.50 34.12
CA ASN A 41 -3.35 -3.08 34.05
C ASN A 41 -4.35 -2.21 33.27
N GLU A 42 -4.31 -0.88 33.37
CA GLU A 42 -5.13 0.01 32.54
C GLU A 42 -4.74 -0.08 31.06
N VAL A 43 -3.45 -0.19 30.75
CA VAL A 43 -2.97 -0.36 29.38
C VAL A 43 -3.33 -1.76 28.85
N PHE A 44 -3.21 -2.82 29.68
CA PHE A 44 -3.61 -4.17 29.28
C PHE A 44 -5.14 -4.33 29.21
N GLN A 45 -5.90 -3.78 30.16
CA GLN A 45 -7.37 -3.79 30.06
C GLN A 45 -7.91 -2.93 28.94
N LYS A 46 -7.25 -1.81 28.59
CA LYS A 46 -7.59 -1.08 27.35
C LYS A 46 -7.34 -1.90 26.10
N LYS A 47 -6.34 -2.80 26.08
CA LYS A 47 -6.12 -3.72 24.96
C LYS A 47 -7.15 -4.84 24.88
N GLU A 48 -7.70 -5.31 25.99
CA GLU A 48 -8.70 -6.41 25.99
C GLU A 48 -10.13 -5.95 25.70
N THR A 49 -10.45 -4.65 25.86
CA THR A 49 -11.78 -4.09 25.57
C THR A 49 -11.88 -3.38 24.22
N GLU A 50 -10.81 -3.26 23.46
CA GLU A 50 -10.90 -2.86 22.07
C GLU A 50 -11.52 -4.01 21.26
N GLN A 51 -12.85 -3.96 21.08
CA GLN A 51 -13.49 -4.73 20.03
C GLN A 51 -12.66 -4.59 18.74
N LYS A 52 -12.23 -5.72 18.19
CA LYS A 52 -11.43 -5.74 16.95
C LYS A 52 -12.06 -4.79 15.96
N ARG A 53 -11.35 -3.72 15.61
CA ARG A 53 -11.77 -2.81 14.55
C ARG A 53 -11.81 -3.60 13.24
N PHE A 54 -12.83 -3.33 12.44
CA PHE A 54 -12.84 -3.82 11.07
C PHE A 54 -11.62 -3.22 10.37
N LEU A 55 -10.73 -4.06 9.90
CA LEU A 55 -9.58 -3.67 9.10
C LEU A 55 -9.97 -3.87 7.64
N PRO A 56 -10.15 -2.78 6.87
CA PRO A 56 -10.45 -2.91 5.46
C PRO A 56 -9.32 -3.68 4.77
N SER A 57 -9.69 -4.73 4.09
CA SER A 57 -8.80 -5.50 3.22
C SER A 57 -9.51 -5.73 1.91
N ILE A 58 -8.80 -5.78 0.80
CA ILE A 58 -9.39 -6.09 -0.50
C ILE A 58 -10.20 -7.39 -0.48
N LYS A 59 -9.84 -8.33 0.40
CA LYS A 59 -10.55 -9.61 0.61
C LYS A 59 -11.97 -9.42 1.17
N ASN A 60 -12.29 -8.27 1.74
CA ASN A 60 -13.59 -7.96 2.33
C ASN A 60 -14.57 -7.35 1.32
N TYR A 61 -14.11 -7.05 0.12
CA TYR A 61 -14.92 -6.44 -0.93
C TYR A 61 -15.11 -7.39 -2.11
N LYS A 62 -16.24 -7.23 -2.82
CA LYS A 62 -16.48 -7.92 -4.08
C LYS A 62 -15.56 -7.36 -5.16
N VAL A 63 -14.72 -8.21 -5.75
CA VAL A 63 -13.87 -7.85 -6.88
C VAL A 63 -14.68 -8.00 -8.17
N LEU A 64 -14.69 -6.97 -9.01
CA LEU A 64 -15.40 -7.00 -10.28
C LEU A 64 -14.68 -7.92 -11.27
N GLY A 65 -15.46 -8.71 -12.01
CA GLY A 65 -14.93 -9.67 -12.98
C GLY A 65 -14.52 -11.01 -12.39
N GLU A 66 -14.41 -11.14 -11.07
CA GLU A 66 -14.14 -12.43 -10.44
C GLU A 66 -15.44 -13.19 -10.16
N THR A 67 -15.54 -14.41 -10.68
CA THR A 67 -16.64 -15.34 -10.37
C THR A 67 -16.17 -16.31 -9.31
N ARG A 68 -16.80 -16.30 -8.14
CA ARG A 68 -16.50 -17.24 -7.08
C ARG A 68 -17.01 -18.64 -7.43
N PRO A 69 -16.18 -19.69 -7.35
CA PRO A 69 -16.68 -21.06 -7.48
C PRO A 69 -17.69 -21.36 -6.38
N SER A 70 -18.82 -21.97 -6.73
CA SER A 70 -19.93 -22.33 -5.82
C SER A 70 -19.56 -23.30 -4.70
N SER A 71 -18.36 -23.89 -4.72
CA SER A 71 -17.84 -24.83 -3.72
C SER A 71 -17.27 -24.15 -2.44
N PHE A 72 -17.06 -22.85 -2.45
CA PHE A 72 -16.61 -22.11 -1.26
C PHE A 72 -17.82 -21.52 -0.54
N GLY A 73 -18.05 -21.89 0.73
CA GLY A 73 -19.12 -21.42 1.61
C GLY A 73 -19.63 -19.95 1.43
N PRO A 74 -20.44 -19.36 2.31
CA PRO A 74 -20.99 -18.02 2.10
C PRO A 74 -19.91 -16.97 1.84
N ALA A 75 -20.19 -15.97 1.00
CA ALA A 75 -19.26 -14.91 0.66
C ALA A 75 -18.83 -14.17 1.92
N SER A 76 -17.52 -13.86 2.03
CA SER A 76 -16.99 -13.03 3.11
C SER A 76 -17.18 -11.53 2.87
N TYR A 77 -17.74 -11.14 1.72
CA TYR A 77 -17.97 -9.76 1.30
C TYR A 77 -19.48 -9.45 1.21
N GLN A 78 -19.81 -8.15 1.26
CA GLN A 78 -21.16 -7.64 1.04
C GLN A 78 -21.44 -7.56 -0.47
N ASP A 79 -22.60 -8.11 -0.91
CA ASP A 79 -23.09 -7.96 -2.28
C ASP A 79 -24.30 -7.03 -2.32
N PHE A 80 -24.21 -5.94 -3.09
CA PHE A 80 -25.23 -4.90 -3.18
C PHE A 80 -26.60 -5.48 -3.59
N LYS A 81 -26.65 -6.29 -4.65
CA LYS A 81 -27.91 -6.83 -5.18
C LYS A 81 -28.56 -7.82 -4.23
N GLU A 82 -27.74 -8.65 -3.57
CA GLU A 82 -28.24 -9.61 -2.58
C GLU A 82 -28.80 -8.89 -1.35
N ILE A 83 -28.07 -7.88 -0.83
CA ILE A 83 -28.49 -7.10 0.34
C ILE A 83 -29.77 -6.33 0.01
N ARG A 84 -29.84 -5.64 -1.15
CA ARG A 84 -31.03 -4.91 -1.60
C ARG A 84 -32.24 -5.82 -1.66
N SER A 85 -32.14 -6.95 -2.36
CA SER A 85 -33.24 -7.91 -2.51
C SER A 85 -33.71 -8.44 -1.17
N ARG A 86 -32.82 -8.76 -0.25
CA ARG A 86 -33.16 -9.22 1.09
C ARG A 86 -33.87 -8.14 1.91
N CYS A 87 -33.36 -6.92 1.90
CA CYS A 87 -33.93 -5.80 2.63
C CYS A 87 -35.35 -5.45 2.13
N LEU A 88 -35.56 -5.48 0.81
CA LEU A 88 -36.91 -5.29 0.21
C LEU A 88 -37.86 -6.40 0.61
N ALA A 89 -37.41 -7.67 0.60
CA ALA A 89 -38.25 -8.80 1.02
C ALA A 89 -38.61 -8.74 2.51
N ASP A 90 -37.67 -8.28 3.36
CA ASP A 90 -37.88 -8.16 4.80
C ASP A 90 -38.64 -6.86 5.19
N GLY A 91 -38.83 -5.92 4.27
CA GLY A 91 -39.45 -4.62 4.52
C GLY A 91 -38.68 -3.74 5.48
N ARG A 92 -37.35 -3.83 5.47
CA ARG A 92 -36.44 -3.06 6.34
C ARG A 92 -35.33 -2.38 5.54
N LEU A 93 -34.87 -1.25 6.04
CA LEU A 93 -33.72 -0.58 5.45
C LEU A 93 -32.39 -1.21 5.95
N PHE A 94 -31.41 -1.22 5.07
CA PHE A 94 -30.09 -1.72 5.39
C PHE A 94 -29.41 -0.90 6.49
N GLU A 95 -28.73 -1.58 7.38
CA GLU A 95 -27.79 -1.02 8.35
C GLU A 95 -26.45 -1.74 8.21
N ASP A 96 -25.41 -1.00 7.90
CA ASP A 96 -24.09 -1.58 7.60
C ASP A 96 -23.40 -2.03 8.89
N PRO A 97 -23.17 -3.33 9.13
CA PRO A 97 -22.47 -3.81 10.30
C PRO A 97 -20.97 -3.58 10.24
N GLU A 98 -20.40 -3.42 9.05
CA GLU A 98 -18.95 -3.21 8.85
C GLU A 98 -18.57 -1.73 9.02
N PHE A 99 -19.47 -0.81 8.64
CA PHE A 99 -19.28 0.63 8.81
C PHE A 99 -20.51 1.25 9.52
N PRO A 100 -20.70 0.94 10.82
CA PRO A 100 -21.90 1.32 11.56
C PRO A 100 -21.99 2.82 11.78
N ALA A 101 -23.22 3.33 11.91
CA ALA A 101 -23.51 4.74 12.18
C ALA A 101 -23.17 5.12 13.64
N THR A 102 -21.88 5.12 13.98
CA THR A 102 -21.32 5.38 15.30
C THR A 102 -20.01 6.15 15.21
N ASP A 103 -19.53 6.67 16.36
CA ASP A 103 -18.22 7.36 16.44
C ASP A 103 -17.05 6.53 15.92
N ARG A 104 -17.15 5.20 15.94
CA ARG A 104 -16.12 4.29 15.43
C ARG A 104 -15.85 4.49 13.93
N SER A 105 -16.89 4.80 13.15
CA SER A 105 -16.77 5.09 11.72
C SER A 105 -16.30 6.52 11.44
N LEU A 106 -16.40 7.42 12.42
CA LEU A 106 -15.95 8.79 12.31
C LEU A 106 -14.48 8.96 12.69
N TYR A 107 -14.09 8.43 13.85
CA TYR A 107 -12.84 8.79 14.52
C TYR A 107 -12.05 7.58 14.98
N TYR A 108 -10.73 7.72 14.98
CA TYR A 108 -9.82 6.80 15.67
C TYR A 108 -8.91 7.52 16.69
N LYS A 109 -8.70 8.85 16.56
CA LYS A 109 -7.82 9.65 17.43
C LYS A 109 -8.45 10.97 17.83
N GLU A 110 -8.85 11.79 16.87
CA GLU A 110 -9.34 13.15 17.09
C GLU A 110 -10.87 13.19 16.96
N ARG A 111 -11.58 13.72 17.96
CA ARG A 111 -13.02 13.87 17.94
C ARG A 111 -13.39 15.34 17.78
N LEU A 112 -14.50 15.61 17.08
CA LEU A 112 -15.10 16.93 17.09
C LEU A 112 -15.64 17.26 18.49
N ASP A 113 -15.61 18.55 18.86
CA ASP A 113 -16.06 19.05 20.16
C ASP A 113 -17.58 18.92 20.40
N ARG A 114 -18.29 18.35 19.44
CA ARG A 114 -19.75 18.21 19.44
C ARG A 114 -20.18 16.81 18.96
N PRO A 115 -21.27 16.27 19.51
CA PRO A 115 -21.81 15.00 19.04
C PRO A 115 -22.46 15.15 17.66
N LEU A 116 -22.20 14.21 16.75
CA LEU A 116 -22.87 14.10 15.47
C LEU A 116 -24.04 13.12 15.55
N THR A 117 -25.05 13.38 14.75
CA THR A 117 -26.22 12.52 14.61
C THR A 117 -26.22 11.91 13.22
N TRP A 118 -26.36 10.59 13.13
CA TRP A 118 -26.47 9.90 11.86
C TRP A 118 -27.92 9.90 11.41
N LEU A 119 -28.21 10.50 10.25
CA LEU A 119 -29.54 10.60 9.66
C LEU A 119 -29.51 10.03 8.23
N ARG A 120 -30.62 9.45 7.83
CA ARG A 120 -30.85 9.08 6.42
C ARG A 120 -31.25 10.32 5.61
N PRO A 121 -31.02 10.36 4.30
CA PRO A 121 -31.45 11.48 3.45
C PRO A 121 -32.91 11.84 3.60
N SER A 122 -33.82 10.85 3.73
CA SER A 122 -35.23 11.07 3.98
C SER A 122 -35.55 11.71 5.35
N GLU A 123 -34.64 11.69 6.29
CA GLU A 123 -34.73 12.38 7.58
C GLU A 123 -34.14 13.80 7.53
N ILE A 124 -33.36 14.09 6.47
CA ILE A 124 -32.71 15.39 6.26
C ILE A 124 -33.57 16.31 5.39
N CYS A 125 -34.22 15.77 4.34
CA CYS A 125 -35.09 16.51 3.42
C CYS A 125 -36.29 15.65 2.95
N GLU A 126 -37.31 16.33 2.40
CA GLU A 126 -38.58 15.67 2.00
C GLU A 126 -38.46 14.85 0.72
N ASP A 127 -37.54 15.20 -0.20
CA ASP A 127 -37.41 14.60 -1.53
C ASP A 127 -35.93 14.34 -1.85
N PRO A 128 -35.30 13.35 -1.20
CA PRO A 128 -33.89 13.05 -1.43
C PRO A 128 -33.69 12.42 -2.80
N ALA A 129 -32.70 12.88 -3.54
CA ALA A 129 -32.30 12.36 -4.84
C ALA A 129 -30.83 11.93 -4.82
N LEU A 130 -30.50 10.93 -5.63
CA LEU A 130 -29.10 10.60 -5.85
C LEU A 130 -28.44 11.68 -6.70
N PHE A 131 -29.13 12.09 -7.79
CA PHE A 131 -28.72 13.17 -8.69
C PHE A 131 -29.89 14.14 -8.89
N VAL A 132 -29.59 15.45 -8.95
CA VAL A 132 -30.52 16.51 -9.29
C VAL A 132 -30.09 17.14 -10.62
N GLU A 133 -30.93 17.01 -11.67
CA GLU A 133 -30.60 17.50 -13.03
C GLU A 133 -29.29 16.93 -13.61
N GLY A 134 -28.82 15.79 -13.13
CA GLY A 134 -27.57 15.15 -13.51
C GLY A 134 -26.52 15.22 -12.41
N TYR A 135 -25.25 15.21 -12.78
CA TYR A 135 -24.12 15.33 -11.87
C TYR A 135 -23.11 16.34 -12.41
N SER A 136 -22.47 17.06 -11.51
CA SER A 136 -21.50 18.08 -11.88
C SER A 136 -20.41 18.26 -10.80
N ARG A 137 -19.35 18.97 -11.15
CA ARG A 137 -18.31 19.35 -10.18
C ARG A 137 -18.83 20.33 -9.12
N PHE A 138 -19.95 20.99 -9.35
CA PHE A 138 -20.55 21.94 -8.41
C PHE A 138 -21.31 21.23 -7.27
N ASP A 139 -21.58 19.93 -7.41
CA ASP A 139 -22.18 19.08 -6.38
C ASP A 139 -21.13 18.58 -5.35
N VAL A 140 -19.93 19.15 -5.40
CA VAL A 140 -18.82 18.79 -4.55
C VAL A 140 -18.37 20.01 -3.77
N GLN A 141 -18.88 20.14 -2.53
CA GLN A 141 -18.53 21.22 -1.60
C GLN A 141 -17.97 20.64 -0.31
N GLN A 142 -16.78 21.11 0.08
CA GLN A 142 -16.08 20.64 1.26
C GLN A 142 -16.81 21.04 2.54
N GLY A 143 -16.97 20.06 3.46
CA GLY A 143 -17.41 20.31 4.83
C GLY A 143 -16.24 20.48 5.80
N GLU A 144 -16.39 19.95 7.00
CA GLU A 144 -15.43 20.15 8.09
C GLU A 144 -14.29 19.11 8.12
N LEU A 145 -14.21 18.22 7.13
CA LEU A 145 -13.12 17.25 7.00
C LEU A 145 -12.00 17.85 6.13
N GLY A 146 -10.74 17.65 6.50
CA GLY A 146 -9.59 18.12 5.73
C GLY A 146 -9.26 17.19 4.57
N ASP A 147 -10.19 16.97 3.65
CA ASP A 147 -10.14 16.05 2.52
C ASP A 147 -10.23 16.73 1.15
N CYS A 148 -9.79 17.98 1.06
CA CYS A 148 -9.74 18.77 -0.18
C CYS A 148 -9.08 18.01 -1.35
N TRP A 149 -8.07 17.20 -1.07
CA TRP A 149 -7.38 16.35 -2.03
C TRP A 149 -8.31 15.31 -2.68
N LEU A 150 -9.23 14.71 -1.90
CA LEU A 150 -10.27 13.81 -2.38
C LEU A 150 -11.27 14.57 -3.24
N LEU A 151 -11.76 15.70 -2.76
CA LEU A 151 -12.78 16.49 -3.44
C LEU A 151 -12.27 17.06 -4.76
N ALA A 152 -10.99 17.45 -4.83
CA ALA A 152 -10.36 17.86 -6.07
C ALA A 152 -10.37 16.73 -7.12
N ALA A 153 -10.13 15.49 -6.69
CA ALA A 153 -10.21 14.32 -7.58
C ALA A 153 -11.66 14.01 -7.99
N VAL A 154 -12.62 14.10 -7.06
CA VAL A 154 -14.07 13.90 -7.35
C VAL A 154 -14.58 14.93 -8.36
N ALA A 155 -14.19 16.20 -8.21
CA ALA A 155 -14.56 17.23 -9.18
C ALA A 155 -14.00 16.95 -10.58
N ASN A 156 -12.75 16.47 -10.69
CA ASN A 156 -12.20 16.00 -11.96
C ASN A 156 -12.95 14.79 -12.53
N LEU A 157 -13.34 13.84 -11.69
CA LEU A 157 -14.07 12.64 -12.11
C LEU A 157 -15.39 12.99 -12.82
N THR A 158 -16.09 14.06 -12.40
CA THR A 158 -17.34 14.51 -13.03
C THR A 158 -17.17 15.00 -14.48
N LEU A 159 -15.94 15.29 -14.92
CA LEU A 159 -15.66 15.69 -16.29
C LEU A 159 -15.65 14.48 -17.26
N HIS A 160 -15.63 13.26 -16.75
CA HIS A 160 -15.47 12.02 -17.52
C HIS A 160 -16.62 11.05 -17.25
N ARG A 161 -17.65 11.06 -18.08
CA ARG A 161 -18.90 10.31 -17.88
C ARG A 161 -18.70 8.82 -17.60
N LYS A 162 -17.86 8.14 -18.38
CA LYS A 162 -17.63 6.70 -18.22
C LYS A 162 -16.99 6.38 -16.89
N LEU A 163 -15.92 7.13 -16.52
CA LEU A 163 -15.25 6.98 -15.25
C LEU A 163 -16.16 7.32 -14.08
N PHE A 164 -16.99 8.36 -14.22
CA PHE A 164 -17.96 8.73 -13.21
C PHE A 164 -18.91 7.57 -12.89
N PHE A 165 -19.56 7.00 -13.89
CA PHE A 165 -20.48 5.87 -13.69
C PHE A 165 -19.77 4.55 -13.39
N GLN A 166 -18.48 4.43 -13.66
CA GLN A 166 -17.68 3.32 -13.15
C GLN A 166 -17.53 3.39 -11.63
N VAL A 167 -17.34 4.60 -11.08
CA VAL A 167 -17.18 4.85 -9.64
C VAL A 167 -18.53 4.97 -8.94
N VAL A 168 -19.49 5.67 -9.54
CA VAL A 168 -20.84 5.93 -9.01
C VAL A 168 -21.87 5.23 -9.91
N PRO A 169 -22.18 3.94 -9.68
CA PRO A 169 -23.12 3.20 -10.50
C PRO A 169 -24.53 3.85 -10.52
N ASP A 170 -25.21 3.79 -11.66
CA ASP A 170 -26.54 4.34 -11.88
C ASP A 170 -27.69 3.34 -11.63
N ASP A 171 -27.37 2.14 -11.13
CA ASP A 171 -28.36 1.09 -10.79
C ASP A 171 -28.92 1.22 -9.35
N GLN A 172 -28.93 2.43 -8.81
CA GLN A 172 -29.34 2.76 -7.44
C GLN A 172 -30.07 4.12 -7.38
N SER A 173 -31.08 4.23 -6.54
CA SER A 173 -31.85 5.46 -6.37
C SER A 173 -32.52 5.53 -5.00
N PHE A 174 -33.14 6.69 -4.67
CA PHE A 174 -34.02 6.83 -3.51
C PHE A 174 -35.48 6.51 -3.82
N ASP A 175 -35.82 6.36 -5.10
CA ASP A 175 -37.21 6.12 -5.55
C ASP A 175 -37.49 4.64 -5.78
N GLU A 176 -36.85 4.05 -6.83
CA GLU A 176 -37.12 2.67 -7.25
C GLU A 176 -36.26 1.69 -6.47
N GLU A 177 -36.86 0.63 -5.93
CA GLU A 177 -36.18 -0.43 -5.17
C GLU A 177 -35.31 0.09 -4.02
N TYR A 178 -35.71 1.21 -3.41
CA TYR A 178 -34.97 1.80 -2.30
C TYR A 178 -34.97 0.89 -1.07
N ALA A 179 -33.81 0.56 -0.59
CA ALA A 179 -33.58 -0.33 0.56
C ALA A 179 -32.58 0.24 1.58
N GLY A 180 -32.26 1.52 1.48
CA GLY A 180 -31.27 2.17 2.35
C GLY A 180 -29.83 1.66 2.12
N VAL A 181 -29.57 1.05 0.98
CA VAL A 181 -28.26 0.51 0.59
C VAL A 181 -27.79 1.14 -0.70
N PHE A 182 -26.54 1.53 -0.73
CA PHE A 182 -25.86 2.11 -1.88
C PHE A 182 -24.50 1.46 -2.07
N HIS A 183 -23.91 1.57 -3.28
CA HIS A 183 -22.60 1.03 -3.57
C HIS A 183 -21.79 1.95 -4.50
N PHE A 184 -20.48 1.88 -4.33
CA PHE A 184 -19.50 2.66 -5.09
C PHE A 184 -18.33 1.76 -5.42
N ARG A 185 -17.63 2.06 -6.52
CA ARG A 185 -16.54 1.23 -7.01
C ARG A 185 -15.25 2.00 -7.00
N PHE A 186 -14.19 1.36 -6.50
CA PHE A 186 -12.85 1.93 -6.43
C PHE A 186 -11.84 0.96 -7.00
N TRP A 187 -10.85 1.51 -7.68
CA TRP A 187 -9.70 0.71 -8.09
C TRP A 187 -8.75 0.57 -6.90
N GLN A 188 -8.42 -0.67 -6.56
CA GLN A 188 -7.53 -0.97 -5.44
C GLN A 188 -6.50 -2.00 -5.89
N TYR A 189 -5.24 -1.55 -6.01
CA TYR A 189 -4.08 -2.40 -6.27
C TYR A 189 -4.26 -3.37 -7.45
N GLY A 190 -4.69 -2.86 -8.59
CA GLY A 190 -4.88 -3.62 -9.83
C GLY A 190 -6.29 -4.20 -10.03
N ARG A 191 -7.23 -3.98 -9.09
CA ARG A 191 -8.57 -4.56 -9.12
C ARG A 191 -9.63 -3.52 -8.79
N TRP A 192 -10.79 -3.63 -9.44
CA TRP A 192 -11.97 -2.85 -9.07
C TRP A 192 -12.75 -3.56 -7.97
N VAL A 193 -13.00 -2.89 -6.88
CA VAL A 193 -13.78 -3.39 -5.74
C VAL A 193 -15.09 -2.64 -5.59
N ASP A 194 -16.14 -3.35 -5.17
CA ASP A 194 -17.49 -2.82 -4.94
C ASP A 194 -17.67 -2.62 -3.43
N VAL A 195 -17.84 -1.38 -3.00
CA VAL A 195 -17.97 -0.97 -1.59
C VAL A 195 -19.42 -0.65 -1.30
N VAL A 196 -20.08 -1.47 -0.50
CA VAL A 196 -21.47 -1.33 -0.11
C VAL A 196 -21.58 -0.56 1.19
N ILE A 197 -22.52 0.40 1.28
CA ILE A 197 -22.78 1.21 2.47
C ILE A 197 -24.28 1.32 2.74
N ASP A 198 -24.64 1.64 3.98
CA ASP A 198 -25.98 2.20 4.24
C ASP A 198 -25.98 3.72 3.99
N ASP A 199 -27.17 4.30 3.88
CA ASP A 199 -27.36 5.71 3.55
C ASP A 199 -27.40 6.66 4.74
N ARG A 200 -27.10 6.21 5.97
CA ARG A 200 -26.99 7.09 7.14
C ARG A 200 -25.76 7.95 7.02
N LEU A 201 -25.92 9.26 7.12
CA LEU A 201 -24.85 10.26 6.99
C LEU A 201 -24.65 11.05 8.28
N PRO A 202 -23.42 11.46 8.60
CA PRO A 202 -23.15 12.26 9.80
C PRO A 202 -23.65 13.69 9.64
N THR A 203 -24.47 14.15 10.58
CA THR A 203 -25.10 15.45 10.58
C THR A 203 -24.90 16.18 11.91
N TYR A 204 -25.00 17.50 11.86
CA TYR A 204 -25.12 18.36 13.02
C TYR A 204 -26.32 19.30 12.84
N ARG A 205 -27.28 19.23 13.76
CA ARG A 205 -28.54 20.00 13.68
C ARG A 205 -29.30 19.78 12.35
N GLY A 206 -29.29 18.56 11.84
CA GLY A 206 -29.98 18.20 10.61
C GLY A 206 -29.30 18.64 9.30
N LYS A 207 -28.04 19.08 9.35
CA LYS A 207 -27.23 19.42 8.17
C LYS A 207 -26.03 18.49 8.06
N LEU A 208 -25.66 18.12 6.85
CA LEU A 208 -24.43 17.36 6.58
C LEU A 208 -23.22 18.15 7.11
N VAL A 209 -22.28 17.41 7.73
CA VAL A 209 -21.06 18.01 8.33
C VAL A 209 -19.89 17.93 7.37
N PHE A 210 -19.83 16.91 6.55
CA PHE A 210 -18.74 16.65 5.64
C PHE A 210 -19.15 17.02 4.20
N LEU A 211 -18.66 16.31 3.20
CA LEU A 211 -18.94 16.60 1.79
C LEU A 211 -20.45 16.68 1.53
N HIS A 212 -20.87 17.67 0.79
CA HIS A 212 -22.28 17.88 0.40
C HIS A 212 -22.36 18.57 -0.97
N SER A 213 -23.55 18.51 -1.58
CA SER A 213 -23.88 19.22 -2.80
C SER A 213 -24.34 20.66 -2.49
N SER A 214 -24.26 21.53 -3.51
CA SER A 214 -24.97 22.82 -3.52
C SER A 214 -26.52 22.63 -3.44
N GLU A 215 -27.02 21.52 -4.03
CA GLU A 215 -28.41 21.12 -3.95
C GLU A 215 -28.69 20.38 -2.64
N ARG A 216 -29.63 20.87 -1.84
CA ARG A 216 -29.90 20.35 -0.49
C ARG A 216 -30.47 18.93 -0.46
N ASN A 217 -31.05 18.48 -1.54
CA ASN A 217 -31.66 17.16 -1.68
C ASN A 217 -30.85 16.19 -2.53
N GLU A 218 -29.61 16.54 -2.88
CA GLU A 218 -28.71 15.69 -3.65
C GLU A 218 -27.64 15.03 -2.76
N PHE A 219 -27.43 13.72 -2.91
CA PHE A 219 -26.63 12.95 -1.95
C PHE A 219 -25.52 12.07 -2.55
N TRP A 220 -25.34 12.01 -3.90
CA TRP A 220 -24.33 11.13 -4.48
C TRP A 220 -22.92 11.41 -3.95
N SER A 221 -22.56 12.69 -3.81
CA SER A 221 -21.22 13.08 -3.37
C SER A 221 -20.96 12.74 -1.90
N ALA A 222 -21.92 12.98 -1.00
CA ALA A 222 -21.84 12.63 0.41
C ALA A 222 -21.78 11.10 0.63
N LEU A 223 -22.51 10.32 -0.18
CA LEU A 223 -22.50 8.86 -0.14
C LEU A 223 -21.17 8.30 -0.69
N LEU A 224 -20.62 8.91 -1.74
CA LEU A 224 -19.31 8.57 -2.28
C LEU A 224 -18.21 8.76 -1.22
N GLU A 225 -18.20 9.89 -0.53
CA GLU A 225 -17.25 10.16 0.57
C GLU A 225 -17.38 9.11 1.68
N LYS A 226 -18.61 8.74 2.06
CA LYS A 226 -18.86 7.69 3.04
C LYS A 226 -18.29 6.34 2.61
N ALA A 227 -18.51 5.95 1.35
CA ALA A 227 -17.97 4.70 0.81
C ALA A 227 -16.45 4.71 0.81
N TYR A 228 -15.83 5.84 0.47
CA TYR A 228 -14.40 6.02 0.50
C TYR A 228 -13.86 6.02 1.94
N ALA A 229 -14.58 6.61 2.89
CA ALA A 229 -14.26 6.51 4.31
C ALA A 229 -14.32 5.05 4.82
N LYS A 230 -15.31 4.27 4.38
CA LYS A 230 -15.39 2.83 4.68
C LYS A 230 -14.20 2.08 4.10
N LEU A 231 -13.81 2.36 2.85
CA LEU A 231 -12.65 1.75 2.19
C LEU A 231 -11.37 1.93 3.01
N HIS A 232 -11.24 3.06 3.70
CA HIS A 232 -10.07 3.41 4.52
C HIS A 232 -10.29 3.26 6.04
N GLY A 233 -11.46 2.82 6.47
CA GLY A 233 -11.78 2.44 7.85
C GLY A 233 -12.45 3.52 8.70
N SER A 234 -12.37 4.80 8.36
CA SER A 234 -13.07 5.91 9.03
C SER A 234 -13.02 7.20 8.22
N TYR A 235 -13.90 8.17 8.54
CA TYR A 235 -13.79 9.51 7.98
C TYR A 235 -12.46 10.20 8.35
N GLU A 236 -12.00 10.06 9.59
CA GLU A 236 -10.71 10.64 10.01
C GLU A 236 -9.52 10.12 9.21
N ALA A 237 -9.59 8.90 8.64
CA ALA A 237 -8.54 8.36 7.78
C ALA A 237 -8.39 9.15 6.46
N LEU A 238 -9.40 9.93 6.07
CA LEU A 238 -9.38 10.79 4.88
C LEU A 238 -8.72 12.14 5.13
N LYS A 239 -8.47 12.52 6.38
CA LYS A 239 -7.86 13.81 6.74
C LYS A 239 -6.43 13.90 6.20
N GLY A 240 -6.20 14.82 5.28
CA GLY A 240 -4.92 15.01 4.61
C GLY A 240 -4.53 13.87 3.64
N GLY A 241 -4.03 14.22 2.48
CA GLY A 241 -3.62 13.28 1.44
C GLY A 241 -3.12 13.98 0.19
N SER A 242 -2.87 13.21 -0.85
CA SER A 242 -2.49 13.66 -2.19
C SER A 242 -3.63 13.43 -3.16
N THR A 243 -3.89 14.37 -4.04
CA THR A 243 -4.91 14.23 -5.11
C THR A 243 -4.60 13.03 -6.01
N CYS A 244 -3.30 12.71 -6.21
CA CYS A 244 -2.85 11.52 -6.91
C CYS A 244 -3.53 10.25 -6.38
N GLU A 245 -3.54 10.06 -5.07
CA GLU A 245 -4.08 8.85 -4.43
C GLU A 245 -5.57 8.64 -4.76
N ALA A 246 -6.37 9.70 -4.70
CA ALA A 246 -7.79 9.61 -5.04
C ALA A 246 -7.99 9.42 -6.55
N MET A 247 -7.23 10.11 -7.39
CA MET A 247 -7.31 9.95 -8.84
C MET A 247 -6.96 8.51 -9.27
N GLU A 248 -5.97 7.88 -8.63
CA GLU A 248 -5.63 6.48 -8.84
C GLU A 248 -6.79 5.55 -8.46
N ASP A 249 -7.39 5.78 -7.29
CA ASP A 249 -8.52 4.98 -6.80
C ASP A 249 -9.78 5.10 -7.66
N PHE A 250 -9.94 6.22 -8.36
CA PHE A 250 -11.06 6.43 -9.29
C PHE A 250 -10.82 5.93 -10.70
N THR A 251 -9.58 5.68 -11.09
CA THR A 251 -9.25 5.44 -12.51
C THR A 251 -8.38 4.22 -12.77
N GLY A 252 -7.57 3.80 -11.79
CA GLY A 252 -6.46 2.87 -12.00
C GLY A 252 -5.31 3.47 -12.82
N GLY A 253 -5.32 4.78 -13.03
CA GLY A 253 -4.30 5.51 -13.77
C GLY A 253 -2.93 5.53 -13.09
N VAL A 254 -1.96 6.16 -13.74
CA VAL A 254 -0.62 6.39 -13.21
C VAL A 254 -0.39 7.86 -13.02
N THR A 255 0.09 8.25 -11.85
CA THR A 255 0.30 9.64 -11.50
C THR A 255 1.72 10.10 -11.75
N GLU A 256 1.87 11.30 -12.26
CA GLU A 256 3.13 12.03 -12.38
C GLU A 256 3.01 13.32 -11.56
N MET A 257 4.00 13.61 -10.75
CA MET A 257 4.02 14.80 -9.90
C MET A 257 5.15 15.73 -10.33
N TYR A 258 4.83 17.02 -10.39
CA TYR A 258 5.77 18.07 -10.78
C TYR A 258 5.82 19.15 -9.69
N GLU A 259 7.02 19.39 -9.16
CA GLU A 259 7.31 20.52 -8.30
C GLU A 259 7.51 21.77 -9.17
N MET A 260 6.85 22.88 -8.81
CA MET A 260 6.84 24.09 -9.64
C MET A 260 8.21 24.78 -9.76
N ASN A 261 9.13 24.51 -8.82
CA ASN A 261 10.51 25.01 -8.85
C ASN A 261 11.45 24.21 -9.77
N GLU A 262 11.02 23.03 -10.26
CA GLU A 262 11.83 22.10 -11.08
C GLU A 262 11.14 21.72 -12.39
N LEU A 263 10.33 22.60 -12.94
CA LEU A 263 9.54 22.34 -14.15
C LEU A 263 10.42 22.16 -15.42
N PRO A 264 10.08 21.20 -16.29
CA PRO A 264 10.69 21.11 -17.60
C PRO A 264 10.32 22.31 -18.49
N PRO A 265 11.20 22.73 -19.42
CA PRO A 265 11.00 23.94 -20.23
C PRO A 265 9.70 24.00 -21.04
N ASN A 266 9.10 22.86 -21.36
CA ASN A 266 7.88 22.70 -22.17
C ASN A 266 6.66 22.29 -21.31
N PHE A 267 6.65 22.59 -20.02
CA PHE A 267 5.66 22.09 -19.07
C PHE A 267 4.21 22.43 -19.46
N TYR A 268 3.95 23.65 -19.96
CA TYR A 268 2.60 23.98 -20.44
C TYR A 268 2.12 23.06 -21.56
N THR A 269 3.02 22.64 -22.46
CA THR A 269 2.70 21.68 -23.51
C THR A 269 2.39 20.29 -22.92
N ILE A 270 3.06 19.92 -21.82
CA ILE A 270 2.77 18.67 -21.10
C ILE A 270 1.36 18.73 -20.51
N LEU A 271 1.01 19.83 -19.83
CA LEU A 271 -0.34 20.03 -19.28
C LEU A 271 -1.42 20.02 -20.36
N LEU A 272 -1.18 20.71 -21.49
CA LEU A 272 -2.14 20.75 -22.59
C LEU A 272 -2.37 19.36 -23.18
N LYS A 273 -1.29 18.60 -23.44
CA LYS A 273 -1.39 17.23 -23.93
C LYS A 273 -2.06 16.29 -22.94
N ALA A 274 -1.80 16.46 -21.64
CA ALA A 274 -2.47 15.69 -20.60
C ALA A 274 -3.98 15.98 -20.61
N TYR A 275 -4.36 17.25 -20.70
CA TYR A 275 -5.77 17.66 -20.82
C TYR A 275 -6.44 17.08 -22.09
N GLU A 276 -5.79 17.19 -23.26
CA GLU A 276 -6.27 16.63 -24.54
C GLU A 276 -6.42 15.10 -24.51
N ARG A 277 -5.71 14.41 -23.61
CA ARG A 277 -5.79 12.96 -23.39
C ARG A 277 -6.74 12.56 -22.25
N ASN A 278 -7.53 13.49 -21.78
CA ASN A 278 -8.46 13.28 -20.66
C ASN A 278 -7.79 12.86 -19.34
N SER A 279 -6.50 13.21 -19.14
CA SER A 279 -5.85 13.01 -17.84
C SER A 279 -6.53 13.87 -16.77
N LEU A 280 -6.69 13.30 -15.57
CA LEU A 280 -7.14 14.08 -14.41
C LEU A 280 -5.97 14.88 -13.86
N MET A 281 -6.21 16.11 -13.44
CA MET A 281 -5.14 16.99 -12.95
C MET A 281 -5.54 17.74 -11.70
N GLY A 282 -4.64 17.74 -10.71
CA GLY A 282 -4.75 18.54 -9.51
C GLY A 282 -3.54 19.46 -9.34
N CYS A 283 -3.68 20.44 -8.49
CA CYS A 283 -2.56 21.29 -8.07
C CYS A 283 -2.74 21.71 -6.61
N SER A 284 -1.66 22.06 -5.95
CA SER A 284 -1.70 22.42 -4.53
C SER A 284 -0.70 23.53 -4.20
N ILE A 285 -0.99 24.21 -3.08
CA ILE A 285 -0.11 25.19 -2.48
C ILE A 285 0.29 24.66 -1.12
N GLU A 286 1.58 24.66 -0.79
CA GLU A 286 2.06 24.15 0.48
C GLU A 286 1.49 24.93 1.68
N PRO A 287 1.25 24.26 2.82
CA PRO A 287 0.69 24.90 4.00
C PRO A 287 1.65 25.92 4.60
N ASP A 288 1.09 26.94 5.25
CA ASP A 288 1.85 27.80 6.14
C ASP A 288 2.27 27.00 7.38
N PRO A 289 3.50 27.16 7.88
CA PRO A 289 3.98 26.42 9.06
C PRO A 289 3.13 26.60 10.33
N ASN A 290 2.35 27.67 10.41
CA ASN A 290 1.60 28.05 11.60
C ASN A 290 0.07 27.97 11.43
N VAL A 291 -0.43 27.92 10.17
CA VAL A 291 -1.87 27.96 9.85
C VAL A 291 -2.16 26.92 8.79
N LEU A 292 -3.04 25.98 9.10
CA LEU A 292 -3.30 24.81 8.24
C LEU A 292 -3.86 25.20 6.87
N GLU A 293 -4.84 26.11 6.83
CA GLU A 293 -5.46 26.66 5.61
C GLU A 293 -5.48 28.18 5.73
N ALA A 294 -4.47 28.83 5.16
CA ALA A 294 -4.31 30.28 5.24
C ALA A 294 -4.66 30.93 3.89
N GLU A 295 -5.59 31.87 3.90
CA GLU A 295 -5.91 32.68 2.73
C GLU A 295 -4.75 33.63 2.40
N THR A 296 -4.36 33.67 1.13
CA THR A 296 -3.35 34.59 0.63
C THR A 296 -3.99 35.96 0.24
N PRO A 297 -3.21 37.02 0.13
CA PRO A 297 -3.74 38.30 -0.34
C PRO A 297 -4.35 38.31 -1.75
N VAL A 298 -4.09 37.25 -2.50
CA VAL A 298 -4.61 37.02 -3.87
C VAL A 298 -5.82 36.09 -3.94
N GLY A 299 -6.41 35.70 -2.78
CA GLY A 299 -7.60 34.90 -2.68
C GLY A 299 -7.37 33.39 -2.77
N LEU A 300 -6.12 32.93 -2.86
CA LEU A 300 -5.78 31.51 -2.87
C LEU A 300 -5.54 31.00 -1.44
N ILE A 301 -5.80 29.71 -1.22
CA ILE A 301 -5.68 29.05 0.09
C ILE A 301 -4.41 28.20 0.12
N ARG A 302 -3.57 28.36 1.13
CA ARG A 302 -2.40 27.51 1.41
C ARG A 302 -2.82 26.22 2.12
N GLY A 303 -2.07 25.17 1.92
CA GLY A 303 -2.39 23.84 2.49
C GLY A 303 -3.61 23.21 1.85
N HIS A 304 -3.92 23.59 0.61
CA HIS A 304 -5.16 23.26 -0.06
C HIS A 304 -4.93 22.74 -1.48
N ALA A 305 -5.78 21.80 -1.90
CA ALA A 305 -5.74 21.19 -3.23
C ALA A 305 -6.84 21.75 -4.12
N TYR A 306 -6.53 21.95 -5.39
CA TYR A 306 -7.42 22.48 -6.44
C TYR A 306 -7.50 21.49 -7.59
N SER A 307 -8.65 21.46 -8.29
CA SER A 307 -8.77 20.76 -9.56
C SER A 307 -8.31 21.65 -10.71
N VAL A 308 -7.59 21.09 -11.69
CA VAL A 308 -7.33 21.74 -12.98
C VAL A 308 -8.40 21.26 -13.94
N THR A 309 -9.42 22.07 -14.19
CA THR A 309 -10.60 21.67 -14.97
C THR A 309 -10.49 21.98 -16.46
N ARG A 310 -9.56 22.88 -16.86
CA ARG A 310 -9.30 23.19 -18.28
C ARG A 310 -7.89 23.77 -18.49
N VAL A 311 -7.30 23.41 -19.63
CA VAL A 311 -6.01 23.97 -20.12
C VAL A 311 -6.20 24.38 -21.55
N LYS A 312 -5.98 25.65 -21.90
CA LYS A 312 -6.21 26.13 -23.25
C LYS A 312 -5.33 27.33 -23.62
N TYR A 313 -4.87 27.39 -24.86
CA TYR A 313 -4.40 28.63 -25.48
C TYR A 313 -5.60 29.44 -25.94
N VAL A 314 -5.76 30.63 -25.41
CA VAL A 314 -6.86 31.56 -25.71
C VAL A 314 -6.37 32.67 -26.62
N ASP A 315 -7.09 32.91 -27.72
CA ASP A 315 -6.77 33.98 -28.65
C ASP A 315 -7.11 35.35 -28.06
N ILE A 316 -6.15 36.27 -28.13
CA ILE A 316 -6.32 37.65 -27.66
C ILE A 316 -6.14 38.64 -28.80
N GLU A 317 -6.97 39.66 -28.83
CA GLU A 317 -6.88 40.77 -29.76
C GLU A 317 -6.78 42.10 -28.99
N THR A 318 -5.64 42.77 -29.09
CA THR A 318 -5.44 44.12 -28.56
C THR A 318 -5.19 45.07 -29.70
N PRO A 319 -5.44 46.40 -29.54
CA PRO A 319 -5.09 47.40 -30.53
C PRO A 319 -3.58 47.35 -30.86
N GLY A 320 -3.24 46.68 -31.97
CA GLY A 320 -1.88 46.58 -32.49
C GLY A 320 -1.17 45.23 -32.27
N ARG A 321 -1.78 44.26 -31.57
CA ARG A 321 -1.25 42.87 -31.44
C ARG A 321 -2.36 41.85 -31.31
N ALA A 322 -2.26 40.79 -32.12
CA ALA A 322 -2.97 39.53 -31.93
C ALA A 322 -1.98 38.47 -31.41
N GLY A 323 -2.42 37.55 -30.57
CA GLY A 323 -1.58 36.49 -30.03
C GLY A 323 -2.39 35.44 -29.23
N LYS A 324 -1.67 34.49 -28.69
CA LYS A 324 -2.25 33.46 -27.82
C LYS A 324 -1.69 33.58 -26.42
N ILE A 325 -2.54 33.38 -25.41
CA ILE A 325 -2.13 33.34 -24.02
C ILE A 325 -2.45 31.94 -23.43
N PRO A 326 -1.49 31.32 -22.72
CA PRO A 326 -1.75 30.08 -22.02
C PRO A 326 -2.53 30.34 -20.73
N LEU A 327 -3.75 29.83 -20.65
CA LEU A 327 -4.62 29.94 -19.50
C LEU A 327 -4.94 28.56 -18.92
N LEU A 328 -5.24 28.53 -17.62
CA LEU A 328 -5.77 27.38 -16.91
C LEU A 328 -7.06 27.80 -16.20
N ARG A 329 -8.02 26.88 -16.15
CA ARG A 329 -9.20 27.00 -15.29
C ARG A 329 -9.02 26.07 -14.11
N LEU A 330 -9.14 26.62 -12.92
CA LEU A 330 -8.97 25.92 -11.65
C LEU A 330 -10.25 25.97 -10.85
N ARG A 331 -10.45 24.98 -9.97
CA ARG A 331 -11.60 24.96 -9.06
C ARG A 331 -11.14 24.71 -7.62
N ASN A 332 -11.55 25.61 -6.74
CA ASN A 332 -11.45 25.44 -5.29
C ASN A 332 -12.59 24.51 -4.82
N PRO A 333 -12.31 23.36 -4.15
CA PRO A 333 -13.34 22.45 -3.67
C PRO A 333 -14.23 23.06 -2.55
N TRP A 334 -13.93 24.23 -2.03
CA TRP A 334 -14.86 24.95 -1.14
C TRP A 334 -16.12 25.41 -1.85
N GLY A 335 -16.07 25.64 -3.18
CA GLY A 335 -17.21 26.02 -3.97
C GLY A 335 -17.85 27.36 -3.56
N ASN A 336 -17.00 28.35 -3.20
CA ASN A 336 -17.40 29.67 -2.74
C ASN A 336 -16.50 30.76 -3.33
N GLU A 337 -16.66 32.01 -2.86
CA GLU A 337 -15.93 33.20 -3.33
C GLU A 337 -14.41 33.22 -3.03
N ALA A 338 -13.84 32.17 -2.41
CA ALA A 338 -12.40 32.06 -2.21
C ALA A 338 -11.68 31.70 -3.51
N GLU A 339 -11.48 32.69 -4.37
CA GLU A 339 -10.99 32.58 -5.74
C GLU A 339 -9.82 33.52 -6.00
N TRP A 340 -9.06 33.21 -7.06
CA TRP A 340 -8.01 34.08 -7.57
C TRP A 340 -8.56 35.47 -7.92
N ASN A 341 -7.95 36.54 -7.40
CA ASN A 341 -8.35 37.92 -7.62
C ASN A 341 -7.38 38.72 -8.51
N GLY A 342 -6.40 38.05 -9.14
CA GLY A 342 -5.44 38.66 -10.03
C GLY A 342 -5.89 38.74 -11.49
N ALA A 343 -4.93 38.81 -12.41
CA ALA A 343 -5.18 38.83 -13.85
C ALA A 343 -5.91 37.56 -14.33
N TRP A 344 -6.91 37.72 -15.22
CA TRP A 344 -7.77 36.64 -15.73
C TRP A 344 -8.75 36.07 -14.71
N SER A 345 -8.87 36.64 -13.53
CA SER A 345 -9.96 36.33 -12.61
C SER A 345 -11.33 36.78 -13.19
N ASP A 346 -12.42 36.37 -12.59
CA ASP A 346 -13.77 36.59 -13.09
C ASP A 346 -14.09 38.11 -13.31
N LYS A 347 -13.63 38.94 -12.44
CA LYS A 347 -13.83 40.41 -12.52
C LYS A 347 -12.70 41.13 -13.25
N SER A 348 -11.79 40.41 -13.88
CA SER A 348 -10.59 40.93 -14.49
C SER A 348 -10.86 41.69 -15.79
N PRO A 349 -10.22 42.89 -16.02
CA PRO A 349 -10.41 43.67 -17.23
C PRO A 349 -9.80 43.02 -18.48
N GLU A 350 -8.96 42.01 -18.36
CA GLU A 350 -8.31 41.30 -19.44
C GLU A 350 -9.31 40.63 -20.37
N TRP A 351 -10.45 40.18 -19.87
CA TRP A 351 -11.52 39.54 -20.64
C TRP A 351 -12.08 40.38 -21.79
N ARG A 352 -11.93 41.72 -21.73
CA ARG A 352 -12.30 42.60 -22.84
C ARG A 352 -11.53 42.41 -24.12
N TYR A 353 -10.34 41.77 -24.05
CA TYR A 353 -9.48 41.50 -25.19
C TYR A 353 -9.75 40.13 -25.84
N ILE A 354 -10.73 39.40 -25.33
CA ILE A 354 -11.13 38.08 -25.84
C ILE A 354 -12.34 38.28 -26.77
N PRO A 355 -12.34 37.72 -28.02
CA PRO A 355 -13.50 37.71 -28.89
C PRO A 355 -14.71 37.02 -28.21
N GLN A 356 -15.94 37.47 -28.54
CA GLN A 356 -17.14 36.91 -27.93
C GLN A 356 -17.28 35.41 -28.24
N SER A 357 -16.96 34.99 -29.44
CA SER A 357 -16.97 33.56 -29.84
C SER A 357 -16.04 32.69 -28.98
N GLU A 358 -14.90 33.23 -28.60
CA GLU A 358 -13.96 32.54 -27.70
C GLU A 358 -14.48 32.46 -26.27
N LYS A 359 -15.13 33.54 -25.78
CA LYS A 359 -15.78 33.54 -24.46
C LYS A 359 -16.90 32.51 -24.38
N ASP A 360 -17.70 32.43 -25.45
CA ASP A 360 -18.79 31.46 -25.54
C ASP A 360 -18.26 30.00 -25.55
N GLU A 361 -17.15 29.76 -26.28
CA GLU A 361 -16.47 28.46 -26.29
C GLU A 361 -15.84 28.11 -24.94
N LEU A 362 -15.32 29.10 -24.23
CA LEU A 362 -14.77 28.92 -22.88
C LEU A 362 -15.88 28.62 -21.84
N GLY A 363 -17.13 28.95 -22.14
CA GLY A 363 -18.24 28.82 -21.21
C GLY A 363 -18.01 29.65 -19.96
N LEU A 364 -17.64 30.93 -20.17
CA LEU A 364 -17.35 31.83 -19.04
C LEU A 364 -18.62 32.16 -18.28
N THR A 365 -18.65 31.73 -17.04
CA THR A 365 -19.56 32.21 -16.00
C THR A 365 -18.69 32.95 -14.97
N PHE A 366 -19.18 34.06 -14.49
CA PHE A 366 -18.46 34.88 -13.47
C PHE A 366 -19.25 34.78 -12.15
N ASP A 367 -19.50 33.56 -11.74
CA ASP A 367 -20.24 33.20 -10.53
C ASP A 367 -19.25 32.92 -9.39
N ASP A 368 -19.62 33.23 -8.15
CA ASP A 368 -18.81 32.96 -6.95
C ASP A 368 -18.96 31.46 -6.58
N ASP A 369 -18.47 30.53 -7.45
CA ASP A 369 -18.65 29.08 -7.38
C ASP A 369 -17.37 28.30 -7.11
N GLY A 370 -16.26 29.02 -6.89
CA GLY A 370 -14.94 28.45 -6.65
C GLY A 370 -14.14 28.17 -7.92
N GLU A 371 -14.70 28.38 -9.11
CA GLU A 371 -14.01 28.17 -10.39
C GLU A 371 -13.49 29.49 -10.97
N PHE A 372 -12.24 29.55 -11.33
CA PHE A 372 -11.60 30.76 -11.83
C PHE A 372 -10.56 30.44 -12.90
N TRP A 373 -10.25 31.45 -13.71
CA TRP A 373 -9.17 31.40 -14.68
C TRP A 373 -7.94 32.15 -14.21
N MET A 374 -6.76 31.67 -14.62
CA MET A 374 -5.51 32.39 -14.41
C MET A 374 -4.50 32.10 -15.51
N SER A 375 -3.51 32.99 -15.66
CA SER A 375 -2.43 32.76 -16.60
C SER A 375 -1.49 31.66 -16.13
N PHE A 376 -0.89 30.91 -17.06
CA PHE A 376 0.12 29.91 -16.72
C PHE A 376 1.32 30.53 -15.97
N LYS A 377 1.63 31.79 -16.27
CA LYS A 377 2.70 32.52 -15.56
C LYS A 377 2.37 32.70 -14.08
N ASP A 378 1.14 33.17 -13.78
CA ASP A 378 0.70 33.38 -12.41
C ASP A 378 0.52 32.04 -11.70
N PHE A 379 0.04 31.03 -12.41
CA PHE A 379 -0.04 29.66 -11.92
C PHE A 379 1.33 29.13 -11.42
N CYS A 380 2.38 29.25 -12.24
CA CYS A 380 3.74 28.87 -11.84
C CYS A 380 4.31 29.69 -10.68
N GLN A 381 3.76 30.87 -10.42
CA GLN A 381 4.24 31.75 -9.34
C GLN A 381 3.55 31.45 -7.99
N HIS A 382 2.32 30.95 -8.02
CA HIS A 382 1.47 30.87 -6.82
C HIS A 382 1.19 29.44 -6.36
N PHE A 383 1.35 28.43 -7.23
CA PHE A 383 1.21 27.04 -6.87
C PHE A 383 2.60 26.40 -6.68
N ASP A 384 2.66 25.39 -5.82
CA ASP A 384 3.91 24.69 -5.50
C ASP A 384 4.03 23.33 -6.21
N ARG A 385 2.88 22.68 -6.50
CA ARG A 385 2.85 21.34 -7.06
C ARG A 385 1.72 21.15 -8.07
N VAL A 386 1.97 20.33 -9.08
CA VAL A 386 0.97 19.80 -10.03
C VAL A 386 1.02 18.29 -10.05
N GLU A 387 -0.15 17.68 -10.03
CA GLU A 387 -0.37 16.24 -10.04
C GLU A 387 -1.18 15.87 -11.28
N ILE A 388 -0.66 14.97 -12.13
CA ILE A 388 -1.29 14.52 -13.37
C ILE A 388 -1.53 13.02 -13.26
N CYS A 389 -2.78 12.59 -13.35
CA CYS A 389 -3.14 11.17 -13.45
C CYS A 389 -3.40 10.81 -14.91
N ASN A 390 -2.48 10.08 -15.51
CA ASN A 390 -2.62 9.57 -16.86
C ASN A 390 -3.52 8.35 -16.86
N LEU A 391 -4.62 8.41 -17.59
CA LEU A 391 -5.57 7.32 -17.68
C LEU A 391 -5.00 6.17 -18.52
N ASN A 392 -5.32 4.94 -18.15
CA ASN A 392 -5.10 3.80 -19.01
C ASN A 392 -6.02 3.94 -20.25
N PRO A 393 -5.51 3.80 -21.49
CA PRO A 393 -6.33 3.85 -22.70
C PRO A 393 -7.57 2.93 -22.67
N ASP A 394 -7.48 1.81 -21.95
CA ASP A 394 -8.61 0.87 -21.79
C ASP A 394 -9.72 1.42 -20.86
N SER A 395 -9.47 2.52 -20.14
CA SER A 395 -10.45 3.16 -19.25
C SER A 395 -11.37 4.14 -19.99
N LEU A 396 -11.05 4.51 -21.23
CA LEU A 396 -11.81 5.47 -22.04
C LEU A 396 -12.73 4.77 -23.04
N ASP A 397 -13.86 5.40 -23.36
CA ASP A 397 -14.68 4.96 -24.49
C ASP A 397 -13.94 5.21 -25.81
N PRO A 398 -14.14 4.35 -26.84
CA PRO A 398 -13.60 4.60 -28.18
C PRO A 398 -14.00 5.96 -28.75
N GLU A 399 -15.16 6.50 -28.35
CA GLU A 399 -15.67 7.82 -28.76
C GLU A 399 -14.96 8.97 -28.01
N GLU A 400 -14.41 8.71 -26.84
CA GLU A 400 -13.65 9.68 -26.03
C GLU A 400 -12.14 9.65 -26.34
N CYS A 401 -11.67 8.63 -27.07
CA CYS A 401 -10.28 8.56 -27.52
C CYS A 401 -10.05 9.57 -28.64
N PRO A 402 -9.00 10.41 -28.56
CA PRO A 402 -8.61 11.28 -29.67
C PRO A 402 -8.43 10.49 -30.96
N GLU A 403 -8.86 11.05 -32.10
CA GLU A 403 -8.68 10.42 -33.41
C GLU A 403 -7.19 10.04 -33.64
N GLY A 404 -6.94 8.75 -33.84
CA GLY A 404 -5.58 8.21 -34.05
C GLY A 404 -4.93 7.58 -32.81
N CYS A 405 -5.58 7.55 -31.64
CA CYS A 405 -5.07 6.87 -30.46
C CYS A 405 -5.34 5.34 -30.54
N THR A 406 -4.60 4.63 -31.38
CA THR A 406 -4.67 3.16 -31.49
C THR A 406 -3.63 2.46 -30.60
N LYS A 407 -2.85 3.21 -29.85
CA LYS A 407 -1.74 2.70 -29.06
C LYS A 407 -2.24 2.22 -27.69
N LYS A 408 -2.31 0.90 -27.52
CA LYS A 408 -2.48 0.27 -26.21
C LYS A 408 -1.13 0.21 -25.51
N TRP A 409 -1.09 0.69 -24.27
CA TRP A 409 0.06 0.45 -23.41
C TRP A 409 -0.01 -0.98 -22.89
N GLU A 410 1.12 -1.69 -23.01
CA GLU A 410 1.29 -2.95 -22.30
C GLU A 410 1.63 -2.68 -20.83
N MET A 411 0.97 -3.38 -19.92
CA MET A 411 1.17 -3.23 -18.48
C MET A 411 1.57 -4.56 -17.86
N SER A 412 2.68 -4.57 -17.14
CA SER A 412 3.07 -5.65 -16.24
C SER A 412 2.90 -5.22 -14.79
N VAL A 413 2.40 -6.12 -13.96
CA VAL A 413 2.08 -5.86 -12.55
C VAL A 413 2.69 -6.95 -11.68
N PHE A 414 3.37 -6.54 -10.61
CA PHE A 414 3.90 -7.43 -9.58
C PHE A 414 3.54 -6.92 -8.18
N GLU A 415 3.06 -7.83 -7.37
CA GLU A 415 2.89 -7.59 -5.94
C GLU A 415 4.15 -8.06 -5.20
N GLY A 416 4.58 -7.31 -4.20
CA GLY A 416 5.72 -7.68 -3.37
C GLY A 416 5.60 -7.06 -1.99
N GLU A 417 6.55 -7.41 -1.14
CA GLU A 417 6.62 -6.88 0.22
C GLU A 417 8.06 -6.69 0.69
N TRP A 418 8.27 -5.72 1.55
CA TRP A 418 9.50 -5.53 2.29
C TRP A 418 9.31 -6.09 3.70
N VAL A 419 10.09 -7.11 4.05
CA VAL A 419 10.06 -7.78 5.34
C VAL A 419 11.35 -7.51 6.09
N ARG A 420 11.22 -7.06 7.32
CA ARG A 420 12.34 -6.73 8.21
C ARG A 420 13.32 -7.89 8.32
N GLY A 421 14.61 -7.56 8.18
CA GLY A 421 15.67 -8.54 8.29
C GLY A 421 15.74 -9.54 7.12
N VAL A 422 14.94 -9.40 6.07
CA VAL A 422 14.94 -10.30 4.91
C VAL A 422 14.99 -9.52 3.60
N THR A 423 13.88 -8.89 3.20
CA THR A 423 13.72 -8.17 1.93
C THR A 423 13.57 -6.66 2.09
N ALA A 424 13.54 -6.13 3.31
CA ALA A 424 13.54 -4.69 3.60
C ALA A 424 14.96 -4.14 3.63
N GLY A 425 15.65 -4.14 2.47
CA GLY A 425 17.07 -3.81 2.37
C GLY A 425 17.39 -2.32 2.37
N GLY A 426 16.39 -1.42 2.29
CA GLY A 426 16.60 0.01 2.21
C GLY A 426 17.15 0.48 0.85
N CYS A 427 17.44 1.77 0.71
CA CYS A 427 17.96 2.35 -0.53
C CYS A 427 19.44 2.04 -0.76
N ARG A 428 19.99 2.47 -1.90
CA ARG A 428 21.38 2.21 -2.30
C ARG A 428 22.43 2.79 -1.34
N ASN A 429 22.07 3.67 -0.41
CA ASN A 429 22.99 4.12 0.63
C ASN A 429 23.44 2.98 1.55
N TYR A 430 22.65 1.91 1.63
CA TYR A 430 22.86 0.71 2.43
C TYR A 430 23.26 -0.48 1.54
N LEU A 431 24.41 -0.42 0.88
CA LEU A 431 24.84 -1.40 -0.13
C LEU A 431 24.81 -2.85 0.36
N GLU A 432 25.15 -3.08 1.63
CA GLU A 432 25.21 -4.44 2.22
C GLU A 432 23.82 -5.11 2.30
N THR A 433 22.75 -4.33 2.32
CA THR A 433 21.37 -4.82 2.41
C THR A 433 20.55 -4.50 1.18
N PHE A 434 20.88 -3.47 0.41
CA PHE A 434 20.14 -3.01 -0.77
C PHE A 434 19.83 -4.14 -1.77
N TRP A 435 20.80 -5.02 -2.03
CA TRP A 435 20.65 -6.13 -2.96
C TRP A 435 19.59 -7.17 -2.54
N LYS A 436 19.21 -7.17 -1.26
CA LYS A 436 18.19 -8.07 -0.68
C LYS A 436 16.76 -7.66 -0.98
N ASN A 437 16.55 -6.40 -1.42
CA ASN A 437 15.23 -5.97 -1.89
C ASN A 437 14.73 -6.86 -3.04
N PRO A 438 13.42 -7.00 -3.24
CA PRO A 438 12.86 -7.65 -4.40
C PRO A 438 13.39 -7.06 -5.70
N GLN A 439 13.66 -7.89 -6.68
CA GLN A 439 14.24 -7.50 -7.96
C GLN A 439 13.35 -8.01 -9.10
N TYR A 440 13.11 -7.17 -10.11
CA TYR A 440 12.24 -7.50 -11.24
C TYR A 440 12.94 -7.21 -12.55
N THR A 441 13.06 -8.24 -13.41
CA THR A 441 13.64 -8.10 -14.74
C THR A 441 12.56 -7.64 -15.72
N VAL A 442 12.87 -6.63 -16.53
CA VAL A 442 12.05 -6.21 -17.66
C VAL A 442 12.87 -6.24 -18.93
N THR A 443 12.33 -6.84 -20.00
CA THR A 443 12.98 -6.91 -21.29
C THR A 443 12.20 -6.10 -22.33
N LEU A 444 12.84 -5.08 -22.88
CA LEU A 444 12.33 -4.20 -23.92
C LEU A 444 12.92 -4.63 -25.26
N LYS A 445 12.09 -5.09 -26.18
CA LYS A 445 12.56 -5.66 -27.47
C LYS A 445 12.38 -4.70 -28.64
N ASP A 446 11.26 -4.01 -28.65
CA ASP A 446 10.82 -3.21 -29.77
C ASP A 446 10.82 -1.73 -29.43
N VAL A 447 11.30 -0.92 -30.34
CA VAL A 447 11.32 0.55 -30.27
C VAL A 447 9.92 1.12 -30.42
N ASP A 448 9.66 2.28 -29.82
CA ASP A 448 8.40 3.00 -29.94
C ASP A 448 8.10 3.38 -31.39
N GLU A 449 6.83 3.36 -31.78
CA GLU A 449 6.42 3.77 -33.11
C GLU A 449 6.58 5.29 -33.29
N GLY A 450 7.35 5.66 -34.33
CA GLY A 450 7.60 7.06 -34.65
C GLY A 450 8.63 7.75 -33.73
N ASP A 451 9.44 6.99 -33.04
CA ASP A 451 10.59 7.52 -32.30
C ASP A 451 11.87 7.47 -33.16
N ASP A 452 12.34 8.64 -33.56
CA ASP A 452 13.60 8.80 -34.36
C ASP A 452 14.86 8.44 -33.52
N GLU A 453 14.74 8.32 -32.19
CA GLU A 453 15.86 8.03 -31.28
C GLU A 453 16.14 6.53 -31.11
N ASN A 454 15.31 5.64 -31.68
CA ASN A 454 15.39 4.18 -31.50
C ASN A 454 15.36 3.75 -30.03
N LYS A 455 14.47 4.33 -29.25
CA LYS A 455 14.29 4.03 -27.83
C LYS A 455 12.90 3.48 -27.53
N CYS A 456 12.79 2.86 -26.36
CA CYS A 456 11.55 2.36 -25.78
C CYS A 456 11.14 3.27 -24.62
N THR A 457 9.93 3.78 -24.64
CA THR A 457 9.36 4.51 -23.50
C THR A 457 8.82 3.53 -22.48
N ILE A 458 9.20 3.72 -21.24
CA ILE A 458 8.75 2.93 -20.10
C ILE A 458 8.35 3.87 -18.94
N ILE A 459 7.23 3.56 -18.29
CA ILE A 459 6.83 4.19 -17.02
C ILE A 459 6.92 3.12 -15.95
N VAL A 460 7.66 3.40 -14.90
CA VAL A 460 7.75 2.56 -13.71
C VAL A 460 7.01 3.27 -12.59
N ALA A 461 6.05 2.60 -11.97
CA ALA A 461 5.24 3.12 -10.88
C ALA A 461 5.26 2.13 -9.71
N LEU A 462 5.72 2.61 -8.57
CA LEU A 462 5.81 1.87 -7.32
C LEU A 462 4.79 2.41 -6.33
N MET A 463 3.81 1.59 -5.97
CA MET A 463 2.72 1.93 -5.07
C MET A 463 2.82 1.12 -3.78
N GLN A 464 2.81 1.76 -2.61
CA GLN A 464 2.68 1.08 -1.32
C GLN A 464 1.22 0.82 -0.98
N LYS A 465 0.95 -0.34 -0.34
CA LYS A 465 -0.41 -0.83 -0.10
C LYS A 465 -0.86 -0.55 1.35
N ASN A 466 -2.18 -0.38 1.53
CA ASN A 466 -2.89 -0.38 2.81
C ASN A 466 -2.50 0.70 3.85
N ARG A 467 -1.61 1.65 3.55
CA ARG A 467 -1.10 2.60 4.56
C ARG A 467 -2.19 3.51 5.14
N ARG A 468 -3.08 4.05 4.28
CA ARG A 468 -4.18 4.92 4.75
C ARG A 468 -5.12 4.19 5.71
N SER A 469 -5.49 2.95 5.43
CA SER A 469 -6.35 2.15 6.29
C SER A 469 -5.69 1.76 7.62
N GLN A 470 -4.37 1.82 7.72
CA GLN A 470 -3.58 1.51 8.91
C GLN A 470 -3.20 2.75 9.75
N ARG A 471 -3.62 3.95 9.36
CA ARG A 471 -3.36 5.20 10.11
C ARG A 471 -3.83 5.13 11.56
N HIS A 472 -4.91 4.41 11.84
CA HIS A 472 -5.39 4.19 13.20
C HIS A 472 -4.40 3.41 14.08
N GLN A 473 -3.43 2.70 13.49
CA GLN A 473 -2.32 2.03 14.18
C GLN A 473 -1.07 2.91 14.28
N GLY A 474 -1.14 4.15 13.78
CA GLY A 474 -0.01 5.07 13.72
C GLY A 474 0.94 4.80 12.55
N LEU A 475 0.52 4.00 11.55
CA LEU A 475 1.31 3.73 10.35
C LEU A 475 0.99 4.75 9.26
N GLU A 476 2.00 5.49 8.86
CA GLU A 476 1.95 6.44 7.75
C GLU A 476 2.66 5.86 6.50
N CYS A 477 2.58 6.56 5.37
CA CYS A 477 3.31 6.18 4.18
C CYS A 477 4.82 6.12 4.45
N LEU A 478 5.45 5.03 4.02
CA LEU A 478 6.91 4.88 4.02
C LEU A 478 7.53 5.80 2.96
N THR A 479 8.77 6.17 3.16
CA THR A 479 9.56 6.86 2.16
C THR A 479 10.07 5.84 1.14
N ILE A 480 9.45 5.78 -0.04
CA ILE A 480 9.71 4.77 -1.07
C ILE A 480 10.35 5.34 -2.32
N GLY A 481 11.01 4.49 -3.08
CA GLY A 481 11.61 4.80 -4.38
C GLY A 481 12.08 3.54 -5.08
N PHE A 482 12.65 3.69 -6.27
CA PHE A 482 13.19 2.56 -7.02
C PHE A 482 14.41 2.98 -7.84
N ALA A 483 15.23 2.00 -8.22
CA ALA A 483 16.35 2.17 -9.12
C ALA A 483 16.29 1.14 -10.25
N VAL A 484 16.72 1.53 -11.46
CA VAL A 484 16.75 0.70 -12.66
C VAL A 484 18.17 0.50 -13.11
N TYR A 485 18.56 -0.74 -13.36
CA TYR A 485 19.90 -1.13 -13.80
C TYR A 485 19.82 -1.85 -15.14
N ARG A 486 20.75 -1.57 -16.05
CA ARG A 486 20.84 -2.30 -17.34
C ARG A 486 21.61 -3.60 -17.10
N LEU A 487 21.07 -4.71 -17.53
CA LEU A 487 21.77 -5.98 -17.57
C LEU A 487 22.70 -6.05 -18.77
N ALA A 488 23.89 -6.62 -18.58
CA ALA A 488 24.81 -6.85 -19.68
C ALA A 488 24.30 -7.98 -20.59
N ASP A 489 24.44 -7.82 -21.88
CA ASP A 489 24.00 -8.82 -22.90
C ASP A 489 24.85 -10.09 -22.90
N TYR A 490 25.86 -10.20 -22.02
CA TYR A 490 26.86 -11.27 -22.04
C TYR A 490 26.90 -12.04 -20.72
N GLY A 491 26.63 -13.33 -20.79
CA GLY A 491 26.94 -14.28 -19.74
C GLY A 491 25.79 -14.54 -18.76
N HIS A 492 26.09 -15.34 -17.75
CA HIS A 492 25.14 -15.68 -16.69
C HIS A 492 24.99 -14.50 -15.72
N VAL A 493 23.81 -13.94 -15.66
CA VAL A 493 23.49 -12.90 -14.68
C VAL A 493 23.05 -13.58 -13.39
N PRO A 494 23.64 -13.24 -12.22
CA PRO A 494 23.21 -13.80 -10.95
C PRO A 494 21.70 -13.51 -10.70
N LYS A 495 21.05 -14.46 -10.08
CA LYS A 495 19.65 -14.35 -9.64
C LYS A 495 19.56 -14.71 -8.16
N PRO A 496 19.24 -13.73 -7.30
CA PRO A 496 19.21 -12.30 -7.53
C PRO A 496 20.58 -11.69 -7.80
N LEU A 497 20.63 -10.42 -8.28
CA LEU A 497 21.86 -9.65 -8.37
C LEU A 497 22.39 -9.41 -6.96
N ASP A 498 23.69 -9.62 -6.77
CA ASP A 498 24.37 -9.53 -5.47
C ASP A 498 24.91 -8.13 -5.13
N VAL A 499 25.49 -7.99 -3.96
CA VAL A 499 26.12 -6.73 -3.49
C VAL A 499 27.24 -6.26 -4.44
N ASN A 500 27.99 -7.18 -5.05
CA ASN A 500 29.08 -6.83 -5.96
C ASN A 500 28.55 -6.20 -7.24
N TYR A 501 27.43 -6.73 -7.76
CA TYR A 501 26.79 -6.12 -8.92
C TYR A 501 26.45 -4.64 -8.67
N PHE A 502 25.74 -4.34 -7.59
CA PHE A 502 25.34 -2.97 -7.26
C PHE A 502 26.48 -2.06 -6.86
N LYS A 503 27.56 -2.61 -6.37
CA LYS A 503 28.77 -1.86 -6.05
C LYS A 503 29.50 -1.34 -7.29
N TYR A 504 29.51 -2.14 -8.37
CA TYR A 504 30.28 -1.84 -9.57
C TYR A 504 29.44 -1.31 -10.74
N ASN A 505 28.11 -1.33 -10.65
CA ASN A 505 27.21 -0.85 -11.68
C ASN A 505 26.40 0.34 -11.19
N ALA A 506 26.29 1.37 -12.03
CA ALA A 506 25.44 2.52 -11.77
C ALA A 506 24.03 2.26 -12.29
N SER A 507 23.02 2.83 -11.64
CA SER A 507 21.66 2.84 -12.15
C SER A 507 21.55 3.70 -13.42
N VAL A 508 20.78 3.23 -14.40
CA VAL A 508 20.46 3.96 -15.65
C VAL A 508 19.20 4.79 -15.51
N GLY A 509 18.37 4.50 -14.52
CA GLY A 509 17.16 5.23 -14.15
C GLY A 509 16.88 5.09 -12.65
N ARG A 510 16.12 6.02 -12.11
CA ARG A 510 15.64 5.99 -10.72
C ARG A 510 14.46 6.93 -10.55
N SER A 511 13.66 6.72 -9.49
CA SER A 511 12.70 7.72 -9.06
C SER A 511 13.40 9.06 -8.77
N GLN A 512 12.73 10.18 -9.02
CA GLN A 512 13.30 11.52 -8.82
C GLN A 512 13.77 11.73 -7.37
N ALA A 513 12.95 11.28 -6.43
CA ALA A 513 13.23 11.31 -5.00
C ALA A 513 12.71 10.04 -4.33
N PHE A 514 13.20 9.79 -3.11
CA PHE A 514 12.52 8.94 -2.15
C PHE A 514 11.55 9.82 -1.36
N ILE A 515 10.27 9.49 -1.37
CA ILE A 515 9.22 10.32 -0.79
C ILE A 515 8.11 9.45 -0.17
N ASN A 516 7.48 9.98 0.88
CA ASN A 516 6.41 9.32 1.62
C ASN A 516 5.03 9.54 0.97
N LEU A 517 4.91 9.18 -0.29
CA LEU A 517 3.67 9.17 -1.05
C LEU A 517 3.17 7.73 -1.24
N ARG A 518 1.88 7.60 -1.57
CA ARG A 518 1.30 6.31 -1.90
C ARG A 518 1.96 5.69 -3.14
N GLU A 519 2.13 6.44 -4.22
CA GLU A 519 2.80 6.00 -5.44
C GLU A 519 3.95 6.95 -5.81
N VAL A 520 5.04 6.37 -6.30
CA VAL A 520 6.17 7.09 -6.89
C VAL A 520 6.39 6.54 -8.28
N SER A 521 6.30 7.38 -9.29
CA SER A 521 6.48 6.99 -10.69
C SER A 521 7.59 7.78 -11.38
N ALA A 522 8.12 7.22 -12.46
CA ALA A 522 9.02 7.93 -13.35
C ALA A 522 8.95 7.36 -14.77
N ARG A 523 9.10 8.25 -15.74
CA ARG A 523 9.13 7.94 -17.17
C ARG A 523 10.57 7.94 -17.67
N PHE A 524 10.92 6.91 -18.43
CA PHE A 524 12.25 6.74 -19.02
C PHE A 524 12.15 6.45 -20.51
N LYS A 525 13.22 6.77 -21.24
CA LYS A 525 13.48 6.32 -22.60
C LYS A 525 14.76 5.50 -22.62
N PHE A 526 14.64 4.20 -22.77
CA PHE A 526 15.75 3.26 -22.77
C PHE A 526 16.00 2.68 -24.16
N GLU A 527 17.25 2.26 -24.41
CA GLU A 527 17.57 1.41 -25.56
C GLU A 527 16.94 0.02 -25.38
N PRO A 528 16.63 -0.72 -26.47
CA PRO A 528 16.26 -2.11 -26.37
C PRO A 528 17.30 -2.91 -25.55
N GLY A 529 16.82 -3.80 -24.67
CA GLY A 529 17.68 -4.58 -23.79
C GLY A 529 16.93 -5.07 -22.54
N SER A 530 17.67 -5.71 -21.64
CA SER A 530 17.14 -6.19 -20.38
C SER A 530 17.58 -5.29 -19.23
N TYR A 531 16.65 -5.05 -18.30
CA TYR A 531 16.84 -4.16 -17.16
C TYR A 531 16.34 -4.84 -15.89
N VAL A 532 16.89 -4.46 -14.74
CA VAL A 532 16.37 -4.86 -13.43
C VAL A 532 15.88 -3.62 -12.69
N ILE A 533 14.66 -3.70 -12.18
CA ILE A 533 14.03 -2.71 -11.32
C ILE A 533 14.11 -3.20 -9.89
N VAL A 534 14.59 -2.35 -8.98
CA VAL A 534 14.72 -2.63 -7.55
C VAL A 534 13.87 -1.62 -6.78
N PRO A 535 12.64 -1.97 -6.40
CA PRO A 535 11.84 -1.17 -5.49
C PRO A 535 12.40 -1.25 -4.07
N SER A 536 12.44 -0.14 -3.35
CA SER A 536 12.94 -0.11 -1.98
C SER A 536 12.32 1.01 -1.14
N THR A 537 12.37 0.83 0.17
CA THR A 537 12.21 1.91 1.14
C THR A 537 13.50 2.72 1.24
N PHE A 538 13.47 3.91 1.85
CA PHE A 538 14.67 4.73 2.05
C PHE A 538 15.58 4.11 3.13
N GLU A 539 15.02 3.83 4.30
CA GLU A 539 15.72 3.16 5.39
C GLU A 539 15.56 1.63 5.28
N PRO A 540 16.56 0.84 5.71
CA PRO A 540 16.37 -0.61 5.86
C PRO A 540 15.40 -0.92 7.01
N ASP A 541 14.90 -2.14 7.05
CA ASP A 541 14.00 -2.67 8.07
C ASP A 541 12.62 -1.99 8.16
N GLU A 542 12.25 -1.19 7.17
CA GLU A 542 10.90 -0.65 7.03
C GLU A 542 9.99 -1.65 6.30
N GLU A 543 8.93 -2.10 6.98
CA GLU A 543 8.02 -3.13 6.47
C GLU A 543 6.84 -2.55 5.73
N GLY A 544 6.47 -3.17 4.62
CA GLY A 544 5.30 -2.79 3.84
C GLY A 544 5.10 -3.63 2.60
N GLU A 545 3.83 -3.72 2.18
CA GLU A 545 3.44 -4.32 0.91
C GLU A 545 3.47 -3.26 -0.21
N PHE A 546 3.80 -3.68 -1.42
CA PHE A 546 3.79 -2.80 -2.59
C PHE A 546 3.22 -3.47 -3.83
N LEU A 547 2.84 -2.62 -4.79
CA LEU A 547 2.51 -2.96 -6.16
C LEU A 547 3.50 -2.26 -7.07
N LEU A 548 4.18 -3.03 -7.93
CA LEU A 548 5.04 -2.49 -8.98
C LEU A 548 4.31 -2.61 -10.32
N ARG A 549 4.08 -1.49 -10.98
CA ARG A 549 3.47 -1.41 -12.31
C ARG A 549 4.49 -0.90 -13.32
N VAL A 550 4.57 -1.55 -14.45
CA VAL A 550 5.46 -1.15 -15.53
C VAL A 550 4.67 -1.06 -16.83
N PHE A 551 4.69 0.12 -17.43
CA PHE A 551 3.98 0.41 -18.68
C PHE A 551 4.97 0.66 -19.81
N SER A 552 4.66 0.16 -21.00
CA SER A 552 5.45 0.40 -22.21
C SER A 552 4.54 0.44 -23.45
N GLU A 553 4.95 1.13 -24.51
CA GLU A 553 4.18 1.17 -25.76
C GLU A 553 4.18 -0.16 -26.51
N LYS A 554 5.18 -0.97 -26.30
CA LYS A 554 5.33 -2.30 -26.89
C LYS A 554 5.48 -3.36 -25.82
N SER A 555 5.41 -4.63 -26.21
CA SER A 555 5.51 -5.75 -25.30
C SER A 555 6.73 -5.65 -24.38
N ASN A 556 6.49 -5.73 -23.09
CA ASN A 556 7.52 -5.88 -22.07
C ASN A 556 7.37 -7.27 -21.44
N ASN A 557 8.45 -8.04 -21.43
CA ASN A 557 8.49 -9.30 -20.67
C ASN A 557 9.09 -9.00 -19.30
N MET A 558 8.27 -9.12 -18.27
CA MET A 558 8.69 -8.88 -16.90
C MET A 558 8.58 -10.16 -16.07
N THR A 559 9.62 -10.42 -15.27
CA THR A 559 9.69 -11.58 -14.34
C THR A 559 10.43 -11.18 -13.07
N GLU A 560 10.19 -11.87 -11.99
CA GLU A 560 11.04 -11.74 -10.81
C GLU A 560 12.48 -12.18 -11.14
N ASN A 561 13.45 -11.40 -10.68
CA ASN A 561 14.87 -11.73 -10.79
C ASN A 561 15.33 -12.46 -9.53
N ASP A 562 14.86 -13.67 -9.34
CA ASP A 562 15.17 -14.47 -8.16
C ASP A 562 15.39 -15.95 -8.53
N GLU A 563 15.85 -16.72 -7.55
CA GLU A 563 16.08 -18.15 -7.69
C GLU A 563 14.77 -18.93 -7.72
N ASP A 564 14.74 -20.01 -8.46
CA ASP A 564 13.66 -20.99 -8.33
C ASP A 564 13.81 -21.78 -7.02
N VAL A 565 12.69 -22.12 -6.39
CA VAL A 565 12.70 -22.94 -5.18
C VAL A 565 13.13 -24.36 -5.52
N GLY A 566 14.13 -24.88 -4.82
CA GLY A 566 14.66 -26.19 -5.12
C GLY A 566 15.69 -26.71 -4.10
N MET A 567 16.27 -27.85 -4.42
CA MET A 567 17.38 -28.45 -3.67
C MET A 567 18.62 -28.55 -4.55
N GLY A 568 19.76 -28.18 -3.98
CA GLY A 568 21.09 -28.32 -4.54
C GLY A 568 22.04 -29.02 -3.60
N ASP A 569 23.33 -28.86 -3.84
CA ASP A 569 24.38 -29.45 -3.00
C ASP A 569 24.60 -28.59 -1.74
N VAL A 570 24.92 -29.27 -0.64
CA VAL A 570 25.33 -28.62 0.61
C VAL A 570 26.68 -27.96 0.44
N ASP A 571 26.83 -26.76 1.00
CA ASP A 571 28.09 -25.98 0.97
C ASP A 571 29.27 -26.79 1.49
N GLU A 572 30.41 -26.71 0.81
CA GLU A 572 31.64 -27.40 1.21
C GLU A 572 32.10 -26.99 2.62
N ARG A 573 31.91 -25.72 3.01
CA ARG A 573 32.23 -25.25 4.38
C ARG A 573 31.47 -26.01 5.45
N VAL A 574 30.23 -26.42 5.14
CA VAL A 574 29.39 -27.24 6.05
C VAL A 574 29.91 -28.67 6.09
N LYS A 575 30.29 -29.21 4.95
CA LYS A 575 30.88 -30.59 4.86
C LYS A 575 32.18 -30.68 5.65
N ASP A 576 33.02 -29.63 5.63
CA ASP A 576 34.30 -29.58 6.37
C ASP A 576 34.09 -29.55 7.91
N ILE A 577 32.99 -28.95 8.38
CA ILE A 577 32.66 -28.87 9.82
C ILE A 577 31.99 -30.16 10.33
N LEU A 578 31.31 -30.89 9.44
CA LEU A 578 30.66 -32.12 9.83
C LEU A 578 31.70 -33.17 10.24
N PRO A 579 31.62 -33.73 11.47
CA PRO A 579 32.48 -34.85 11.84
C PRO A 579 32.25 -35.99 10.87
N PRO A 580 33.31 -36.78 10.54
CA PRO A 580 33.19 -37.90 9.64
C PRO A 580 32.07 -38.82 10.09
N GLN A 581 31.27 -39.31 9.14
CA GLN A 581 30.15 -40.21 9.47
C GLN A 581 30.68 -41.37 10.29
N PRO A 582 30.09 -41.69 11.45
CA PRO A 582 30.46 -42.88 12.17
C PRO A 582 30.14 -44.08 11.30
N GLU A 583 31.14 -44.82 10.89
CA GLU A 583 30.93 -46.18 10.40
C GLU A 583 30.64 -47.07 11.61
N PRO A 584 29.77 -48.00 11.51
CA PRO A 584 28.55 -48.29 10.77
C PRO A 584 27.28 -47.90 11.57
N ALA A 585 26.08 -48.20 11.04
CA ALA A 585 24.73 -47.88 11.54
C ALA A 585 24.42 -48.20 13.04
N ASP A 586 25.30 -48.88 13.74
CA ASP A 586 25.14 -49.43 15.10
C ASP A 586 24.98 -48.34 16.21
N PRO A 587 25.75 -47.25 16.30
CA PRO A 587 25.57 -46.32 17.42
C PRO A 587 24.25 -45.54 17.36
N VAL A 588 23.79 -45.16 16.16
CA VAL A 588 22.51 -44.45 15.98
C VAL A 588 21.36 -45.38 16.26
N ARG A 589 21.48 -46.66 15.84
CA ARG A 589 20.49 -47.68 16.11
C ARG A 589 20.38 -48.02 17.58
N GLN A 590 21.49 -48.19 18.26
CA GLN A 590 21.50 -48.42 19.72
C GLN A 590 20.96 -47.24 20.51
N PHE A 591 21.16 -46.02 20.02
CA PHE A 591 20.61 -44.83 20.59
C PHE A 591 19.09 -44.77 20.38
N PHE A 592 18.64 -45.02 19.16
CA PHE A 592 17.22 -45.12 18.82
C PHE A 592 16.50 -46.21 19.64
N GLU A 593 17.03 -47.43 19.71
CA GLU A 593 16.43 -48.56 20.45
C GLU A 593 16.32 -48.30 21.95
N ARG A 594 17.13 -47.39 22.52
CA ARG A 594 17.00 -47.00 23.93
C ARG A 594 15.87 -46.03 24.18
N LEU A 595 15.45 -45.31 23.17
CA LEU A 595 14.53 -44.17 23.26
C LEU A 595 13.14 -44.56 22.72
N ALA A 596 13.09 -45.40 21.69
CA ALA A 596 11.86 -45.81 21.02
C ALA A 596 10.97 -46.78 21.82
N GLY A 597 11.26 -46.99 23.10
CA GLY A 597 10.46 -47.81 23.99
C GLY A 597 10.19 -49.21 23.48
N SER A 598 9.01 -49.76 23.83
CA SER A 598 8.60 -51.12 23.43
C SER A 598 7.89 -51.22 22.10
N ASP A 599 7.47 -50.12 21.51
CA ASP A 599 6.78 -50.03 20.24
C ASP A 599 7.74 -49.90 19.05
N GLY A 600 8.99 -49.49 19.31
CA GLY A 600 10.02 -49.35 18.29
C GLY A 600 9.91 -48.09 17.45
N GLU A 601 9.17 -47.08 17.93
CA GLU A 601 8.96 -45.77 17.32
C GLU A 601 9.29 -44.65 18.30
N VAL A 602 9.66 -43.48 17.79
CA VAL A 602 9.92 -42.27 18.57
C VAL A 602 8.78 -41.30 18.40
N ASP A 603 8.01 -41.08 19.48
CA ASP A 603 6.96 -40.10 19.47
C ASP A 603 7.51 -38.65 19.62
N TRP A 604 6.64 -37.65 19.54
CA TRP A 604 7.06 -36.27 19.60
C TRP A 604 7.63 -35.84 20.99
N GLN A 605 7.27 -36.54 22.09
CA GLN A 605 7.79 -36.27 23.44
C GLN A 605 9.20 -36.84 23.59
N GLU A 606 9.41 -38.05 23.15
CA GLU A 606 10.71 -38.72 23.11
C GLU A 606 11.66 -37.97 22.15
N LEU A 607 11.14 -37.54 20.99
CA LEU A 607 11.91 -36.71 20.05
C LEU A 607 12.35 -35.39 20.71
N LYS A 608 11.46 -34.73 21.44
CA LYS A 608 11.81 -33.51 22.17
C LYS A 608 12.92 -33.72 23.18
N GLU A 609 12.85 -34.75 24.00
CA GLU A 609 13.87 -35.08 24.98
C GLU A 609 15.25 -35.34 24.33
N ILE A 610 15.23 -36.03 23.19
CA ILE A 610 16.44 -36.28 22.41
C ILE A 610 17.06 -35.00 21.90
N LEU A 611 16.22 -34.14 21.26
CA LEU A 611 16.68 -32.90 20.66
C LEU A 611 17.17 -31.89 21.69
N ASP A 612 16.47 -31.73 22.80
CA ASP A 612 16.85 -30.85 23.91
C ASP A 612 18.21 -31.27 24.52
N TYR A 613 18.44 -32.57 24.65
CA TYR A 613 19.71 -33.08 25.14
C TYR A 613 20.85 -32.92 24.11
N ALA A 614 20.61 -33.28 22.86
CA ALA A 614 21.62 -33.31 21.82
C ALA A 614 22.02 -31.90 21.33
N MET A 615 21.09 -30.96 21.37
CA MET A 615 21.26 -29.60 20.82
C MET A 615 21.30 -28.51 21.92
N ARG A 616 21.54 -28.89 23.16
CA ARG A 616 21.55 -28.00 24.35
C ARG A 616 22.51 -26.81 24.26
N GLU A 617 23.54 -26.90 23.43
CA GLU A 617 24.52 -25.83 23.26
C GLU A 617 23.98 -24.65 22.41
N GLU A 618 23.11 -24.97 21.45
CA GLU A 618 22.43 -23.99 20.57
C GLU A 618 21.16 -23.43 21.21
N LEU A 619 20.47 -24.25 21.99
CA LEU A 619 19.25 -23.86 22.69
C LEU A 619 19.59 -23.02 23.93
N LYS A 620 19.31 -21.75 23.87
CA LYS A 620 19.57 -20.81 25.00
C LYS A 620 18.40 -20.61 25.96
N GLY A 621 17.32 -21.37 25.79
CA GLY A 621 16.09 -21.22 26.56
C GLY A 621 15.43 -22.55 26.96
N GLU A 622 14.14 -22.67 26.74
CA GLU A 622 13.29 -23.78 27.20
C GLU A 622 13.41 -25.07 26.38
N GLY A 623 14.31 -25.13 25.42
CA GLY A 623 14.45 -26.26 24.50
C GLY A 623 13.55 -26.15 23.26
N PHE A 624 13.48 -27.22 22.46
CA PHE A 624 12.57 -27.25 21.30
C PHE A 624 11.12 -27.10 21.74
N SER A 625 10.35 -26.32 20.99
CA SER A 625 8.92 -26.19 21.30
C SER A 625 8.20 -27.53 21.01
N LYS A 626 7.15 -27.80 21.80
CA LYS A 626 6.28 -28.95 21.63
C LYS A 626 5.70 -29.02 20.18
N GLU A 627 5.38 -27.85 19.64
CA GLU A 627 4.77 -27.72 18.33
C GLU A 627 5.77 -28.05 17.22
N VAL A 628 7.03 -27.65 17.37
CA VAL A 628 8.12 -28.00 16.45
C VAL A 628 8.30 -29.51 16.40
N CYS A 629 8.37 -30.19 17.55
CA CYS A 629 8.56 -31.65 17.58
C CYS A 629 7.37 -32.41 17.01
N ARG A 630 6.14 -31.95 17.29
CA ARG A 630 4.93 -32.52 16.68
C ARG A 630 4.90 -32.34 15.17
N SER A 631 5.29 -31.16 14.69
CA SER A 631 5.35 -30.87 13.26
C SER A 631 6.41 -31.72 12.57
N MET A 632 7.57 -31.95 13.20
CA MET A 632 8.60 -32.85 12.65
C MET A 632 8.07 -34.28 12.50
N VAL A 633 7.43 -34.84 13.53
CA VAL A 633 6.85 -36.17 13.45
C VAL A 633 5.80 -36.24 12.35
N ALA A 634 4.82 -35.29 12.37
CA ALA A 634 3.73 -35.28 11.38
C ALA A 634 4.20 -35.17 9.91
N MET A 635 5.34 -34.51 9.67
CA MET A 635 5.88 -34.34 8.32
C MET A 635 6.76 -35.50 7.86
N LEU A 636 7.38 -36.20 8.79
CA LEU A 636 8.38 -37.23 8.51
C LEU A 636 7.86 -38.64 8.70
N ASP A 637 6.76 -38.82 9.43
CA ASP A 637 6.00 -40.05 9.58
C ASP A 637 5.29 -40.39 8.24
N LYS A 638 5.93 -41.25 7.43
CA LYS A 638 5.44 -41.61 6.08
C LYS A 638 4.43 -42.73 6.09
N ASP A 639 4.48 -43.59 7.11
CA ASP A 639 3.59 -44.72 7.25
C ASP A 639 2.36 -44.46 8.10
N ASN A 640 2.26 -43.20 8.65
CA ASN A 640 1.18 -42.73 9.52
C ASN A 640 1.04 -43.55 10.81
N SER A 641 2.15 -44.02 11.35
CA SER A 641 2.20 -44.78 12.60
C SER A 641 1.94 -43.89 13.85
N GLY A 642 2.20 -42.57 13.74
CA GLY A 642 2.09 -41.60 14.83
C GLY A 642 3.42 -41.32 15.51
N GLY A 643 4.50 -42.00 15.14
CA GLY A 643 5.88 -41.89 15.58
C GLY A 643 6.85 -41.89 14.42
N LEU A 644 8.13 -41.85 14.70
CA LEU A 644 9.19 -42.01 13.71
C LEU A 644 9.82 -43.39 13.84
N GLY A 645 9.71 -44.20 12.82
CA GLY A 645 10.45 -45.44 12.72
C GLY A 645 11.96 -45.20 12.55
N PHE A 646 12.77 -46.25 12.67
CA PHE A 646 14.24 -46.10 12.63
C PHE A 646 14.78 -45.40 11.39
N ASP A 647 14.27 -45.73 10.23
CA ASP A 647 14.76 -45.15 8.97
C ASP A 647 14.37 -43.69 8.83
N GLU A 648 13.20 -43.28 9.30
CA GLU A 648 12.72 -41.92 9.32
C GLU A 648 13.50 -41.06 10.35
N PHE A 649 13.67 -41.59 11.58
CA PHE A 649 14.52 -40.98 12.60
C PHE A 649 15.97 -40.84 12.13
N LYS A 650 16.54 -41.85 11.50
CA LYS A 650 17.92 -41.79 10.95
C LYS A 650 18.06 -40.69 9.92
N SER A 651 17.09 -40.57 9.03
CA SER A 651 17.06 -39.50 8.01
C SER A 651 17.02 -38.12 8.68
N LEU A 652 16.10 -37.91 9.62
CA LEU A 652 16.01 -36.70 10.41
C LEU A 652 17.31 -36.38 11.15
N TRP A 653 17.92 -37.38 11.77
CA TRP A 653 19.17 -37.18 12.54
C TRP A 653 20.34 -36.72 11.68
N VAL A 654 20.45 -37.25 10.45
CA VAL A 654 21.49 -36.81 9.49
C VAL A 654 21.24 -35.35 9.09
N ASP A 655 19.99 -35.00 8.78
CA ASP A 655 19.61 -33.65 8.40
C ASP A 655 19.87 -32.63 9.56
N LEU A 656 19.46 -33.01 10.77
CA LEU A 656 19.65 -32.17 11.97
C LEU A 656 21.13 -31.86 12.24
N ARG A 657 22.02 -32.82 12.05
CA ARG A 657 23.47 -32.58 12.21
C ARG A 657 23.97 -31.56 11.18
N GLN A 658 23.49 -31.69 9.95
CA GLN A 658 23.85 -30.77 8.88
C GLN A 658 23.31 -29.36 9.16
N TRP A 659 22.04 -29.24 9.51
CA TRP A 659 21.41 -27.95 9.80
C TRP A 659 22.01 -27.29 11.04
N ARG A 660 22.38 -28.06 12.04
CA ARG A 660 23.16 -27.57 13.20
C ARG A 660 24.51 -26.98 12.80
N ALA A 661 25.22 -27.64 11.90
CA ALA A 661 26.51 -27.14 11.39
C ALA A 661 26.31 -25.85 10.60
N VAL A 662 25.29 -25.77 9.77
CA VAL A 662 24.90 -24.52 9.08
C VAL A 662 24.59 -23.42 10.07
N PHE A 663 23.72 -23.68 11.04
CA PHE A 663 23.34 -22.65 12.03
C PHE A 663 24.54 -22.10 12.75
N ARG A 664 25.46 -22.94 13.21
CA ARG A 664 26.73 -22.52 13.86
C ARG A 664 27.63 -21.67 12.97
N LEU A 665 27.57 -21.86 11.66
CA LEU A 665 28.34 -21.04 10.72
C LEU A 665 27.85 -19.59 10.70
N TYR A 666 26.56 -19.38 10.90
CA TYR A 666 25.91 -18.06 10.84
C TYR A 666 25.63 -17.43 12.23
N ASP A 667 25.56 -18.23 13.31
CA ASP A 667 25.52 -17.74 14.69
C ASP A 667 26.93 -17.37 15.18
N THR A 668 27.51 -16.36 14.57
CA THR A 668 28.91 -15.95 14.83
C THR A 668 29.13 -15.43 16.26
N GLU A 669 28.07 -14.99 16.93
CA GLU A 669 28.13 -14.46 18.29
C GLU A 669 27.75 -15.49 19.38
N GLY A 670 27.35 -16.69 18.97
CA GLY A 670 26.94 -17.76 19.88
C GLY A 670 25.70 -17.41 20.72
N ARG A 671 24.78 -16.64 20.15
CA ARG A 671 23.55 -16.20 20.83
C ARG A 671 22.43 -17.23 20.79
N GLY A 672 22.54 -18.27 19.97
CA GLY A 672 21.49 -19.23 19.68
C GLY A 672 20.44 -18.69 18.71
N ALA A 673 20.78 -17.62 18.00
CA ALA A 673 19.95 -16.99 16.99
C ALA A 673 20.83 -16.46 15.84
N ILE A 674 20.30 -16.46 14.62
CA ILE A 674 20.93 -15.86 13.45
C ILE A 674 20.12 -14.63 13.02
N PRO A 675 20.76 -13.54 12.55
CA PRO A 675 20.04 -12.44 11.94
C PRO A 675 19.22 -12.93 10.73
N SER A 676 17.97 -12.51 10.62
CA SER A 676 17.09 -12.94 9.51
C SER A 676 17.66 -12.61 8.13
N TYR A 677 18.50 -11.57 8.02
CA TYR A 677 19.25 -11.26 6.78
C TYR A 677 20.17 -12.37 6.31
N HIS A 678 20.53 -13.30 7.16
CA HIS A 678 21.34 -14.47 6.81
C HIS A 678 20.51 -15.72 6.53
N LEU A 679 19.17 -15.64 6.62
CA LEU A 679 18.32 -16.81 6.42
C LEU A 679 18.48 -17.41 5.03
N ARG A 680 18.50 -16.60 3.96
CA ARG A 680 18.73 -17.08 2.59
C ARG A 680 20.07 -17.79 2.46
N ASP A 681 21.14 -17.15 2.96
CA ASP A 681 22.50 -17.71 2.88
C ASP A 681 22.63 -19.01 3.69
N ALA A 682 21.99 -19.07 4.85
CA ALA A 682 21.98 -20.25 5.69
C ALA A 682 21.20 -21.41 5.03
N LEU A 683 20.02 -21.13 4.47
CA LEU A 683 19.24 -22.15 3.73
C LEU A 683 19.98 -22.63 2.47
N HIS A 684 20.65 -21.71 1.75
CA HIS A 684 21.48 -22.07 0.61
C HIS A 684 22.65 -22.95 1.02
N SER A 685 23.31 -22.65 2.14
CA SER A 685 24.39 -23.50 2.69
C SER A 685 23.89 -24.87 3.12
N ALA A 686 22.60 -24.98 3.50
CA ALA A 686 21.95 -26.26 3.78
C ALA A 686 21.52 -27.03 2.52
N GLY A 687 21.71 -26.45 1.32
CA GLY A 687 21.34 -27.05 0.05
C GLY A 687 19.92 -26.69 -0.45
N TYR A 688 19.30 -25.64 0.10
CA TYR A 688 18.00 -25.17 -0.36
C TYR A 688 18.12 -23.86 -1.14
N THR A 689 17.54 -23.81 -2.33
CA THR A 689 17.32 -22.55 -3.05
C THR A 689 15.92 -22.04 -2.77
N VAL A 690 15.80 -20.74 -2.47
CA VAL A 690 14.53 -20.10 -2.10
C VAL A 690 14.44 -18.71 -2.69
N ASN A 691 13.25 -18.34 -3.17
CA ASN A 691 12.97 -17.00 -3.63
C ASN A 691 12.56 -16.06 -2.47
N ALA A 692 12.47 -14.78 -2.76
CA ALA A 692 12.11 -13.74 -1.78
C ALA A 692 10.73 -13.99 -1.15
N HIS A 693 9.78 -14.49 -1.94
CA HIS A 693 8.43 -14.80 -1.46
C HIS A 693 8.43 -15.89 -0.38
N VAL A 694 9.11 -17.02 -0.62
CA VAL A 694 9.26 -18.08 0.39
C VAL A 694 10.01 -17.59 1.62
N LEU A 695 11.05 -16.78 1.43
CA LEU A 695 11.80 -16.19 2.55
C LEU A 695 10.93 -15.31 3.42
N ASN A 696 10.10 -14.44 2.82
CA ASN A 696 9.19 -13.57 3.53
C ASN A 696 8.18 -14.37 4.36
N VAL A 697 7.58 -15.40 3.77
CA VAL A 697 6.65 -16.31 4.46
C VAL A 697 7.30 -17.00 5.66
N LEU A 698 8.53 -17.50 5.49
CA LEU A 698 9.28 -18.13 6.58
C LEU A 698 9.62 -17.10 7.68
N ALA A 699 10.03 -15.89 7.30
CA ALA A 699 10.35 -14.83 8.27
C ALA A 699 9.14 -14.36 9.05
N HIS A 700 7.97 -14.20 8.41
CA HIS A 700 6.73 -13.84 9.10
C HIS A 700 6.30 -14.90 10.13
N ARG A 701 6.54 -16.17 9.85
CA ARG A 701 6.12 -17.25 10.74
C ARG A 701 7.12 -17.57 11.84
N TYR A 702 8.40 -17.59 11.49
CA TYR A 702 9.48 -18.08 12.36
C TYR A 702 10.44 -17.00 12.81
N GLY A 703 10.33 -15.78 12.27
CA GLY A 703 11.14 -14.64 12.69
C GLY A 703 10.66 -14.06 14.01
N SER A 704 11.61 -13.69 14.84
CA SER A 704 11.36 -12.94 16.06
C SER A 704 11.15 -11.45 15.74
N SER A 705 10.46 -10.73 16.63
CA SER A 705 10.18 -9.29 16.48
C SER A 705 11.43 -8.40 16.40
N ASP A 706 12.57 -8.92 16.82
CA ASP A 706 13.88 -8.23 16.75
C ASP A 706 14.64 -8.47 15.44
N GLY A 707 14.05 -9.22 14.48
CA GLY A 707 14.68 -9.54 13.21
C GLY A 707 15.72 -10.68 13.31
N SER A 708 15.51 -11.62 14.22
CA SER A 708 16.35 -12.81 14.36
C SER A 708 15.54 -14.10 14.19
N ILE A 709 16.24 -15.19 13.86
CA ILE A 709 15.68 -16.55 13.74
C ILE A 709 16.36 -17.42 14.82
N GLN A 710 15.56 -18.00 15.70
CA GLN A 710 16.05 -18.92 16.75
C GLN A 710 16.44 -20.26 16.13
N PHE A 711 17.22 -21.06 16.89
CA PHE A 711 17.71 -22.33 16.36
C PHE A 711 16.61 -23.31 15.98
N ASP A 712 15.61 -23.49 16.85
CA ASP A 712 14.47 -24.38 16.60
C ASP A 712 13.59 -23.90 15.44
N ASP A 713 13.40 -22.58 15.29
CA ASP A 713 12.71 -21.97 14.14
C ASP A 713 13.47 -22.19 12.83
N PHE A 714 14.80 -22.05 12.84
CA PHE A 714 15.63 -22.35 11.66
C PHE A 714 15.49 -23.84 11.26
N ILE A 715 15.50 -24.74 12.23
CA ILE A 715 15.29 -26.17 11.97
C ILE A 715 13.90 -26.38 11.33
N MET A 716 12.86 -25.71 11.81
CA MET A 716 11.54 -25.80 11.21
C MET A 716 11.50 -25.29 9.77
N CYS A 717 12.17 -24.17 9.48
CA CYS A 717 12.30 -23.69 8.10
C CYS A 717 12.88 -24.79 7.19
N ALA A 718 13.96 -25.44 7.62
CA ALA A 718 14.62 -26.49 6.85
C ALA A 718 13.75 -27.75 6.69
N VAL A 719 13.05 -28.18 7.74
CA VAL A 719 12.11 -29.32 7.69
C VAL A 719 10.97 -29.05 6.71
N ARG A 720 10.35 -27.86 6.80
CA ARG A 720 9.24 -27.46 5.91
C ARG A 720 9.67 -27.43 4.45
N LEU A 721 10.79 -26.78 4.16
CA LEU A 721 11.32 -26.70 2.81
C LEU A 721 11.62 -28.10 2.24
N LYS A 722 12.28 -28.95 3.03
CA LYS A 722 12.57 -30.33 2.61
C LYS A 722 11.30 -31.10 2.25
N THR A 723 10.28 -31.01 3.10
CA THR A 723 9.02 -31.74 2.91
C THR A 723 8.26 -31.21 1.67
N MET A 724 8.16 -29.89 1.54
CA MET A 724 7.51 -29.24 0.40
C MET A 724 8.17 -29.63 -0.93
N ILE A 725 9.49 -29.53 -1.00
CA ILE A 725 10.24 -29.85 -2.22
C ILE A 725 10.13 -31.35 -2.54
N ALA A 726 10.24 -32.24 -1.53
CA ALA A 726 10.14 -33.68 -1.70
C ALA A 726 8.75 -34.13 -2.21
N ASN A 727 7.69 -33.45 -1.78
CA ASN A 727 6.31 -33.76 -2.17
C ASN A 727 5.87 -33.05 -3.45
N ASN A 728 6.72 -32.16 -4.02
CA ASN A 728 6.39 -31.30 -5.16
C ASN A 728 5.09 -30.51 -4.92
N GLU A 729 4.93 -29.98 -3.69
CA GLU A 729 3.76 -29.23 -3.29
C GLU A 729 3.78 -27.84 -3.93
N PRO A 730 2.63 -27.32 -4.42
CA PRO A 730 2.54 -25.95 -4.89
C PRO A 730 2.83 -24.96 -3.77
N LEU A 731 3.53 -23.86 -4.09
CA LEU A 731 3.83 -22.76 -3.17
C LEU A 731 2.59 -22.21 -2.44
N GLU A 732 1.45 -22.17 -3.12
CA GLU A 732 0.14 -21.75 -2.57
C GLU A 732 -0.30 -22.59 -1.35
N ASN A 733 0.14 -23.83 -1.24
CA ASN A 733 -0.16 -24.67 -0.09
C ASN A 733 0.69 -24.27 1.11
N LEU A 734 1.96 -23.92 0.91
CA LEU A 734 2.83 -23.38 1.95
C LEU A 734 2.24 -22.08 2.54
N GLU A 735 1.76 -21.21 1.67
CA GLU A 735 1.10 -19.96 2.09
C GLU A 735 -0.16 -20.23 2.95
N ARG A 736 -1.00 -21.17 2.51
CA ARG A 736 -2.22 -21.52 3.26
C ARG A 736 -1.91 -22.13 4.63
N GLU A 737 -0.95 -23.01 4.70
CA GLU A 737 -0.53 -23.63 5.96
C GLU A 737 0.17 -22.62 6.88
N LEU A 738 0.84 -21.61 6.31
CA LEU A 738 1.57 -20.60 7.05
C LEU A 738 0.68 -19.40 7.45
N GLN A 739 -0.50 -19.20 6.84
CA GLN A 739 -1.48 -18.15 7.18
C GLN A 739 -2.48 -18.57 8.28
N VAL A 740 -2.47 -19.81 8.75
CA VAL A 740 -3.31 -20.23 9.89
C VAL A 740 -2.61 -19.81 11.18
N PRO A 741 -3.27 -18.96 12.04
CA PRO A 741 -2.71 -18.47 13.30
C PRO A 741 -2.45 -19.56 14.31
#